data_d6640ad8f1c03738dfe2dc63367b2288
#
_entry.id   d6640ad8f1c03738dfe2dc63367b2288
#
_cell.length_a   1.000
_cell.length_b   1.000
_cell.length_c   1.000
_cell.angle_alpha   90.00
_cell.angle_beta   90.00
_cell.angle_gamma   90.00
#
_symmetry.space_group_name_H-M   'P 1'
#
loop_
_entity.id
_entity.type
_entity.pdbx_description
1 polymer ?
#
loop_
_entity_poly.entity_id
_entity_poly.type
_entity_poly.pdbx_seq_one_letter_code
_entity_poly.pdbx_strand_id
1 'polypeptide(L)'
;MGDRTIELKNLRNIGIIAHIDAGKTTLTERILYYTGKTYKIGEVHDGAAVMDWMEQEQERGITITSAATTCAWSDHTINIIDTPGHVDFTVEVERSLRVLDGAVAVFDGVAGVEPQSETVWRQADKYNVPRICFINKLDRTGADFDFDVQSIIERLEARPAVLHIPIGSEANFVGVIDLVEMKAHTWTKDDGSEWDISEIPEDKLEEAKSKRQELLDVVAEADDEVLEKYLGDEELSIEEIKKAIRKGTLDGLFVPVLAGSAFKNKGVQLLLDAVVDYLPSPLDIEPVKGFKPGDEENEIERKHSDEEPFAALAFKVVSDPHVGKLTYFRVYSGVLNKGDKVQNTSTGKDDRLGRILRMHSNSREDIDFISTGDIVAGVGLKNAKTGDTLSDSSNPIQLESMTFPEPVISVAIEPKSKADEEKLSEGLQKLAEEDPTFRVNSDEETGQTIISGMGELHLDILVDRLKREFRVEANIGKPQVAYREAIKKQVSIEAKYIRQSGGRGQYGHVIMELEPIEEGYEFVDLIKSGRIPKEYIPSVNAGVESAMESGVLAGYPLENIKATLVDGSYHDVDSSEMAFKIAGSMALKDGAKKAGVKLLEPIMTVEVVTPEDFMGDVVGDLSSRRGKIAEMEQRGSAKVVNAKVPLSEMFGYATDLRSRTQGRATFTMQFHSYEDVPDAITKEITASIRGVEVEV
;
A
#
# COMPACT_ATOMS: atom_id res chain seq x y z
N MET A 1 27.39 -24.50 -8.00
CA MET A 1 26.28 -23.98 -7.22
C MET A 1 26.88 -23.38 -5.96
N GLY A 2 26.61 -22.11 -5.67
CA GLY A 2 27.04 -21.53 -4.40
C GLY A 2 26.25 -22.20 -3.27
N ASP A 3 26.95 -22.62 -2.23
CA ASP A 3 26.28 -23.21 -1.06
C ASP A 3 25.62 -22.06 -0.25
N ARG A 4 24.35 -22.22 0.08
CA ARG A 4 23.60 -21.32 0.97
C ARG A 4 24.34 -21.21 2.31
N THR A 5 24.57 -19.99 2.76
CA THR A 5 25.29 -19.73 4.03
C THR A 5 24.36 -19.78 5.24
N ILE A 6 23.04 -19.63 5.06
CA ILE A 6 22.04 -19.55 6.13
C ILE A 6 20.84 -20.44 5.76
N GLU A 7 20.42 -21.30 6.68
CA GLU A 7 19.24 -22.13 6.47
C GLU A 7 17.96 -21.30 6.36
N LEU A 8 17.01 -21.71 5.50
CA LEU A 8 15.73 -21.01 5.28
C LEU A 8 14.94 -20.79 6.57
N LYS A 9 14.98 -21.75 7.50
CA LYS A 9 14.29 -21.61 8.79
C LYS A 9 14.80 -20.43 9.64
N ASN A 10 16.06 -20.01 9.41
CA ASN A 10 16.71 -18.92 10.12
C ASN A 10 16.62 -17.57 9.33
N LEU A 11 15.80 -17.51 8.29
CA LEU A 11 15.54 -16.27 7.54
C LEU A 11 14.22 -15.67 8.02
N ARG A 12 14.19 -14.34 8.14
CA ARG A 12 12.98 -13.55 8.42
C ARG A 12 12.89 -12.41 7.40
N ASN A 13 11.79 -12.33 6.68
CA ASN A 13 11.48 -11.22 5.77
C ASN A 13 10.36 -10.41 6.39
N ILE A 14 10.68 -9.28 7.00
CA ILE A 14 9.73 -8.50 7.78
C ILE A 14 9.56 -7.09 7.25
N GLY A 15 8.35 -6.55 7.43
CA GLY A 15 8.06 -5.13 7.26
C GLY A 15 7.88 -4.44 8.60
N ILE A 16 8.27 -3.17 8.66
CA ILE A 16 7.92 -2.31 9.78
C ILE A 16 6.81 -1.37 9.30
N ILE A 17 5.62 -1.54 9.85
CA ILE A 17 4.42 -0.79 9.50
C ILE A 17 4.00 0.09 10.68
N ALA A 18 3.64 1.33 10.40
CA ALA A 18 3.31 2.29 11.44
C ALA A 18 2.52 3.46 10.87
N HIS A 19 1.77 4.13 11.73
CA HIS A 19 1.28 5.49 11.47
C HIS A 19 2.44 6.49 11.37
N ILE A 20 2.20 7.65 10.74
CA ILE A 20 3.15 8.77 10.72
C ILE A 20 3.49 9.14 12.17
N ASP A 21 4.75 9.42 12.42
CA ASP A 21 5.27 9.79 13.74
C ASP A 21 5.13 8.72 14.85
N ALA A 22 4.63 7.51 14.61
CA ALA A 22 4.62 6.45 15.63
C ALA A 22 6.03 5.98 16.04
N GLY A 23 7.07 6.44 15.32
CA GLY A 23 8.47 6.17 15.61
C GLY A 23 9.07 5.02 14.81
N LYS A 24 8.51 4.73 13.64
CA LYS A 24 8.96 3.69 12.71
C LYS A 24 10.45 3.82 12.38
N THR A 25 10.87 4.94 11.81
CA THR A 25 12.27 5.20 11.43
C THR A 25 13.20 5.14 12.65
N THR A 26 12.78 5.70 13.79
CA THR A 26 13.55 5.59 15.04
C THR A 26 13.74 4.13 15.44
N LEU A 27 12.70 3.30 15.37
CA LEU A 27 12.79 1.89 15.69
C LEU A 27 13.75 1.16 14.73
N THR A 28 13.62 1.40 13.42
CA THR A 28 14.48 0.79 12.41
C THR A 28 15.95 1.16 12.63
N GLU A 29 16.25 2.43 12.92
CA GLU A 29 17.61 2.88 13.24
C GLU A 29 18.18 2.18 14.49
N ARG A 30 17.36 1.93 15.53
CA ARG A 30 17.78 1.17 16.72
C ARG A 30 18.05 -0.30 16.39
N ILE A 31 17.22 -0.90 15.56
CA ILE A 31 17.46 -2.27 15.08
C ILE A 31 18.81 -2.34 14.35
N LEU A 32 19.09 -1.40 13.43
CA LEU A 32 20.37 -1.35 12.71
C LEU A 32 21.57 -1.16 13.65
N TYR A 33 21.42 -0.34 14.68
CA TYR A 33 22.45 -0.13 15.68
C TYR A 33 22.74 -1.40 16.49
N TYR A 34 21.72 -2.05 17.07
CA TYR A 34 21.91 -3.26 17.88
C TYR A 34 22.37 -4.47 17.08
N THR A 35 22.05 -4.53 15.80
CA THR A 35 22.54 -5.57 14.88
C THR A 35 23.92 -5.26 14.29
N GLY A 36 24.56 -4.16 14.71
CA GLY A 36 25.93 -3.77 14.31
C GLY A 36 26.04 -3.30 12.87
N LYS A 37 24.94 -2.94 12.21
CA LYS A 37 24.97 -2.39 10.85
C LYS A 37 25.33 -0.92 10.81
N THR A 38 25.06 -0.18 11.88
CA THR A 38 25.47 1.21 12.06
C THR A 38 26.31 1.35 13.32
N TYR A 39 27.31 2.26 13.29
CA TYR A 39 28.18 2.54 14.45
C TYR A 39 27.65 3.67 15.33
N LYS A 40 26.67 4.40 14.84
CA LYS A 40 26.03 5.51 15.57
C LYS A 40 24.53 5.35 15.46
N ILE A 41 23.86 5.74 16.49
CA ILE A 41 22.40 5.88 16.50
C ILE A 41 22.06 7.06 15.61
N GLY A 42 21.35 6.81 14.49
CA GLY A 42 20.81 7.86 13.62
C GLY A 42 19.60 8.52 14.30
N GLU A 43 19.63 9.84 14.43
CA GLU A 43 18.48 10.59 14.93
C GLU A 43 17.72 11.22 13.74
N VAL A 44 16.42 10.96 13.66
CA VAL A 44 15.57 11.45 12.58
C VAL A 44 15.53 12.97 12.55
N HIS A 45 15.47 13.61 13.72
CA HIS A 45 15.43 15.08 13.85
C HIS A 45 16.70 15.78 13.38
N ASP A 46 17.83 15.06 13.37
CA ASP A 46 19.13 15.60 12.93
C ASP A 46 19.38 15.30 11.43
N GLY A 47 18.43 14.65 10.72
CA GLY A 47 18.60 14.21 9.34
C GLY A 47 19.69 13.15 9.17
N ALA A 48 20.01 12.41 10.24
CA ALA A 48 21.10 11.44 10.29
C ALA A 48 20.61 9.98 10.13
N ALA A 49 19.32 9.77 9.88
CA ALA A 49 18.73 8.45 9.68
C ALA A 49 19.27 7.79 8.40
N VAL A 50 19.74 6.56 8.51
CA VAL A 50 20.35 5.82 7.40
C VAL A 50 19.27 5.30 6.45
N MET A 51 18.07 4.98 6.96
CA MET A 51 16.98 4.44 6.15
C MET A 51 16.27 5.52 5.34
N ASP A 52 16.13 6.74 5.85
CA ASP A 52 15.60 7.89 5.13
C ASP A 52 16.73 8.53 4.30
N TRP A 53 17.04 7.92 3.16
CA TRP A 53 18.21 8.29 2.34
C TRP A 53 17.93 9.42 1.34
N MET A 54 16.67 9.71 1.04
CA MET A 54 16.28 10.83 0.17
C MET A 54 16.34 12.15 0.96
N GLU A 55 16.87 13.20 0.31
CA GLU A 55 16.87 14.55 0.91
C GLU A 55 15.47 14.98 1.36
N GLN A 56 14.45 14.64 0.58
CA GLN A 56 13.06 14.95 0.87
C GLN A 56 12.51 14.21 2.11
N GLU A 57 12.92 12.97 2.34
CA GLU A 57 12.60 12.21 3.55
C GLU A 57 13.20 12.88 4.78
N GLN A 58 14.47 13.27 4.68
CA GLN A 58 15.19 13.95 5.77
C GLN A 58 14.63 15.36 6.05
N GLU A 59 14.32 16.14 5.02
CA GLU A 59 13.73 17.47 5.16
C GLU A 59 12.33 17.44 5.77
N ARG A 60 11.52 16.43 5.42
CA ARG A 60 10.12 16.31 5.85
C ARG A 60 9.93 15.45 7.09
N GLY A 61 10.94 14.64 7.47
CA GLY A 61 10.89 13.71 8.57
C GLY A 61 9.92 12.53 8.36
N ILE A 62 9.63 12.18 7.10
CA ILE A 62 8.73 11.08 6.74
C ILE A 62 9.39 10.15 5.74
N THR A 63 9.17 8.85 5.87
CA THR A 63 9.56 7.86 4.86
C THR A 63 8.64 7.97 3.65
N ILE A 64 9.19 8.14 2.47
CA ILE A 64 8.48 8.29 1.20
C ILE A 64 8.56 6.99 0.40
N THR A 65 9.76 6.41 0.31
CA THR A 65 10.00 5.18 -0.44
C THR A 65 10.40 4.05 0.48
N SER A 66 9.93 2.84 0.21
CA SER A 66 10.36 1.67 0.97
C SER A 66 11.86 1.43 0.77
N ALA A 67 12.58 1.22 1.86
CA ALA A 67 14.00 0.88 1.86
C ALA A 67 14.17 -0.56 2.37
N ALA A 68 15.05 -1.33 1.72
CA ALA A 68 15.37 -2.68 2.13
C ALA A 68 16.75 -2.74 2.77
N THR A 69 16.87 -3.43 3.88
CA THR A 69 18.14 -3.69 4.56
C THR A 69 18.19 -5.10 5.12
N THR A 70 19.40 -5.63 5.26
CA THR A 70 19.61 -6.98 5.81
C THR A 70 20.49 -6.87 7.05
N CYS A 71 20.06 -7.45 8.16
CA CYS A 71 20.81 -7.53 9.39
C CYS A 71 20.81 -8.96 9.97
N ALA A 72 21.59 -9.19 11.00
CA ALA A 72 21.69 -10.49 11.68
C ALA A 72 21.40 -10.35 13.16
N TRP A 73 20.62 -11.29 13.72
CA TRP A 73 20.30 -11.37 15.13
C TRP A 73 20.15 -12.83 15.56
N SER A 74 20.82 -13.25 16.63
CA SER A 74 20.71 -14.61 17.21
C SER A 74 20.72 -15.73 16.15
N ASP A 75 21.79 -15.82 15.35
CA ASP A 75 21.96 -16.80 14.26
C ASP A 75 20.90 -16.72 13.13
N HIS A 76 20.09 -15.69 13.11
CA HIS A 76 19.11 -15.43 12.06
C HIS A 76 19.54 -14.26 11.19
N THR A 77 19.13 -14.33 9.92
CA THR A 77 19.17 -13.19 9.00
C THR A 77 17.79 -12.57 8.92
N ILE A 78 17.72 -11.28 9.10
CA ILE A 78 16.48 -10.51 9.04
C ILE A 78 16.60 -9.53 7.87
N ASN A 79 15.76 -9.71 6.87
CA ASN A 79 15.53 -8.70 5.82
C ASN A 79 14.40 -7.80 6.29
N ILE A 80 14.67 -6.52 6.37
CA ILE A 80 13.71 -5.51 6.81
C ILE A 80 13.34 -4.65 5.61
N ILE A 81 12.06 -4.51 5.34
CA ILE A 81 11.53 -3.50 4.42
C ILE A 81 10.86 -2.43 5.27
N ASP A 82 11.44 -1.26 5.27
CA ASP A 82 10.87 -0.08 5.90
C ASP A 82 9.81 0.52 4.97
N THR A 83 8.55 0.57 5.42
CA THR A 83 7.41 1.00 4.59
C THR A 83 7.03 2.44 4.89
N PRO A 84 6.56 3.23 3.90
CA PRO A 84 6.00 4.56 4.19
C PRO A 84 4.83 4.49 5.15
N GLY A 85 4.66 5.51 5.97
CA GLY A 85 3.51 5.64 6.87
C GLY A 85 2.40 6.56 6.33
N HIS A 86 2.61 7.27 5.22
CA HIS A 86 1.67 8.25 4.68
C HIS A 86 0.70 7.63 3.68
N VAL A 87 -0.55 8.05 3.72
CA VAL A 87 -1.63 7.51 2.87
C VAL A 87 -1.41 7.70 1.37
N ASP A 88 -0.75 8.77 0.96
CA ASP A 88 -0.42 9.00 -0.45
C ASP A 88 0.54 7.93 -1.01
N PHE A 89 1.17 7.13 -0.12
CA PHE A 89 2.11 6.06 -0.45
C PHE A 89 1.61 4.68 -0.06
N THR A 90 0.30 4.50 0.09
CA THR A 90 -0.31 3.19 0.43
C THR A 90 0.07 2.08 -0.55
N VAL A 91 0.33 2.42 -1.80
CA VAL A 91 0.80 1.48 -2.83
C VAL A 91 2.21 0.96 -2.53
N GLU A 92 3.09 1.80 -2.00
CA GLU A 92 4.42 1.36 -1.53
C GLU A 92 4.28 0.36 -0.38
N VAL A 93 3.32 0.59 0.53
CA VAL A 93 3.01 -0.34 1.62
C VAL A 93 2.48 -1.65 1.07
N GLU A 94 1.51 -1.61 0.16
CA GLU A 94 0.92 -2.80 -0.44
C GLU A 94 1.94 -3.64 -1.22
N ARG A 95 2.79 -3.01 -2.01
CA ARG A 95 3.91 -3.67 -2.70
C ARG A 95 4.86 -4.38 -1.73
N SER A 96 5.16 -3.71 -0.63
CA SER A 96 6.03 -4.27 0.41
C SER A 96 5.38 -5.45 1.11
N LEU A 97 4.12 -5.31 1.54
CA LEU A 97 3.37 -6.38 2.23
C LEU A 97 3.26 -7.66 1.39
N ARG A 98 3.15 -7.53 0.06
CA ARG A 98 3.06 -8.68 -0.86
C ARG A 98 4.31 -9.57 -0.84
N VAL A 99 5.46 -9.02 -0.48
CA VAL A 99 6.76 -9.73 -0.50
C VAL A 99 7.30 -10.02 0.89
N LEU A 100 6.56 -9.69 1.93
CA LEU A 100 6.93 -9.95 3.33
C LEU A 100 6.34 -11.26 3.83
N ASP A 101 7.02 -11.87 4.77
CA ASP A 101 6.57 -13.06 5.47
C ASP A 101 5.88 -12.69 6.78
N GLY A 102 6.31 -11.61 7.42
CA GLY A 102 5.75 -11.10 8.66
C GLY A 102 5.91 -9.59 8.79
N ALA A 103 5.29 -8.99 9.79
CA ALA A 103 5.38 -7.56 10.02
C ALA A 103 5.49 -7.21 11.51
N VAL A 104 6.10 -6.05 11.79
CA VAL A 104 6.07 -5.38 13.08
C VAL A 104 5.19 -4.15 12.94
N ALA A 105 4.05 -4.15 13.62
CA ALA A 105 3.13 -3.02 13.69
C ALA A 105 3.49 -2.13 14.89
N VAL A 106 3.88 -0.88 14.63
CA VAL A 106 4.32 0.07 15.66
C VAL A 106 3.19 1.05 15.96
N PHE A 107 2.79 1.13 17.22
CA PHE A 107 1.76 2.05 17.71
C PHE A 107 2.40 3.11 18.60
N ASP A 108 1.80 4.31 18.61
CA ASP A 108 2.19 5.39 19.50
C ASP A 108 1.50 5.21 20.85
N GLY A 109 2.24 5.00 21.92
CA GLY A 109 1.74 4.77 23.28
C GLY A 109 0.88 5.89 23.86
N VAL A 110 0.75 7.02 23.15
CA VAL A 110 -0.14 8.13 23.53
C VAL A 110 -1.41 8.16 22.68
N ALA A 111 -1.29 7.81 21.37
CA ALA A 111 -2.38 7.93 20.42
C ALA A 111 -3.14 6.60 20.20
N GLY A 112 -2.52 5.47 20.48
CA GLY A 112 -3.07 4.15 20.21
C GLY A 112 -3.18 3.84 18.73
N VAL A 113 -4.22 3.14 18.34
CA VAL A 113 -4.53 2.86 16.94
C VAL A 113 -5.09 4.09 16.26
N GLU A 114 -4.45 4.52 15.18
CA GLU A 114 -4.83 5.66 14.37
C GLU A 114 -5.36 5.22 13.00
N PRO A 115 -6.10 6.05 12.24
CA PRO A 115 -6.74 5.64 10.98
C PRO A 115 -5.79 5.03 9.94
N GLN A 116 -4.54 5.52 9.87
CA GLN A 116 -3.55 4.95 8.96
C GLN A 116 -3.10 3.56 9.42
N SER A 117 -3.01 3.35 10.74
CA SER A 117 -2.74 2.02 11.29
C SER A 117 -3.81 1.01 10.87
N GLU A 118 -5.10 1.40 10.91
CA GLU A 118 -6.21 0.57 10.44
C GLU A 118 -6.09 0.22 8.95
N THR A 119 -5.74 1.21 8.12
CA THR A 119 -5.57 1.00 6.68
C THR A 119 -4.47 -0.02 6.38
N VAL A 120 -3.29 0.17 6.98
CA VAL A 120 -2.16 -0.75 6.78
C VAL A 120 -2.44 -2.12 7.39
N TRP A 121 -3.17 -2.16 8.50
CA TRP A 121 -3.61 -3.41 9.12
C TRP A 121 -4.51 -4.23 8.20
N ARG A 122 -5.53 -3.61 7.59
CA ARG A 122 -6.42 -4.27 6.62
C ARG A 122 -5.67 -4.73 5.37
N GLN A 123 -4.67 -3.96 4.91
CA GLN A 123 -3.81 -4.40 3.82
C GLN A 123 -2.99 -5.65 4.21
N ALA A 124 -2.47 -5.71 5.44
CA ALA A 124 -1.78 -6.89 5.94
C ALA A 124 -2.73 -8.10 6.09
N ASP A 125 -4.00 -7.89 6.47
CA ASP A 125 -5.03 -8.95 6.49
C ASP A 125 -5.30 -9.50 5.09
N LYS A 126 -5.40 -8.63 4.08
CA LYS A 126 -5.58 -9.03 2.67
C LYS A 126 -4.53 -10.05 2.21
N TYR A 127 -3.30 -9.92 2.69
CA TYR A 127 -2.19 -10.79 2.33
C TYR A 127 -1.86 -11.84 3.41
N ASN A 128 -2.71 -11.99 4.42
CA ASN A 128 -2.52 -12.92 5.54
C ASN A 128 -1.13 -12.81 6.19
N VAL A 129 -0.60 -11.59 6.35
CA VAL A 129 0.73 -11.36 6.92
C VAL A 129 0.68 -11.45 8.44
N PRO A 130 1.31 -12.47 9.07
CA PRO A 130 1.45 -12.56 10.53
C PRO A 130 2.20 -11.35 11.07
N ARG A 131 1.79 -10.87 12.25
CA ARG A 131 2.38 -9.63 12.79
C ARG A 131 2.54 -9.64 14.29
N ILE A 132 3.47 -8.79 14.74
CA ILE A 132 3.74 -8.47 16.15
C ILE A 132 3.43 -6.99 16.34
N CYS A 133 2.79 -6.62 17.42
CA CYS A 133 2.53 -5.24 17.81
C CYS A 133 3.63 -4.74 18.77
N PHE A 134 4.14 -3.54 18.52
CA PHE A 134 5.09 -2.88 19.39
C PHE A 134 4.52 -1.51 19.80
N ILE A 135 4.11 -1.39 21.06
CA ILE A 135 3.62 -0.13 21.63
C ILE A 135 4.85 0.68 22.03
N ASN A 136 5.11 1.72 21.24
CA ASN A 136 6.29 2.58 21.30
C ASN A 136 6.00 3.87 22.10
N LYS A 137 7.03 4.61 22.45
CA LYS A 137 6.94 5.93 23.11
C LYS A 137 6.31 5.91 24.50
N LEU A 138 6.42 4.83 25.23
CA LEU A 138 5.92 4.72 26.61
C LEU A 138 6.61 5.68 27.59
N ASP A 139 7.68 6.36 27.16
CA ASP A 139 8.37 7.43 27.87
C ASP A 139 7.71 8.81 27.74
N ARG A 140 6.73 8.97 26.83
CA ARG A 140 6.05 10.25 26.60
C ARG A 140 4.95 10.51 27.62
N THR A 141 4.74 11.80 27.93
CA THR A 141 3.63 12.25 28.76
C THR A 141 2.30 11.91 28.10
N GLY A 142 1.40 11.27 28.85
CA GLY A 142 0.10 10.79 28.36
C GLY A 142 0.15 9.38 27.76
N ALA A 143 1.28 8.68 27.81
CA ALA A 143 1.35 7.30 27.36
C ALA A 143 0.56 6.36 28.28
N ASP A 144 -0.31 5.53 27.68
CA ASP A 144 -1.18 4.57 28.37
C ASP A 144 -1.19 3.24 27.63
N PHE A 145 -0.44 2.28 28.14
CA PHE A 145 -0.32 0.96 27.52
C PHE A 145 -1.64 0.18 27.47
N ASP A 146 -2.45 0.23 28.51
CA ASP A 146 -3.72 -0.50 28.55
C ASP A 146 -4.73 0.11 27.56
N PHE A 147 -4.75 1.44 27.43
CA PHE A 147 -5.52 2.13 26.40
C PHE A 147 -5.13 1.66 24.99
N ASP A 148 -3.83 1.55 24.72
CA ASP A 148 -3.35 1.08 23.41
C ASP A 148 -3.77 -0.36 23.13
N VAL A 149 -3.62 -1.27 24.09
CA VAL A 149 -4.08 -2.66 23.98
C VAL A 149 -5.58 -2.71 23.70
N GLN A 150 -6.38 -1.88 24.42
CA GLN A 150 -7.81 -1.81 24.19
C GLN A 150 -8.15 -1.26 22.79
N SER A 151 -7.41 -0.27 22.31
CA SER A 151 -7.57 0.28 20.97
C SER A 151 -7.30 -0.74 19.86
N ILE A 152 -6.36 -1.66 20.06
CA ILE A 152 -6.09 -2.79 19.15
C ILE A 152 -7.31 -3.71 19.08
N ILE A 153 -7.96 -4.00 20.21
CA ILE A 153 -9.17 -4.82 20.24
C ILE A 153 -10.33 -4.13 19.52
N GLU A 154 -10.59 -2.87 19.86
CA GLU A 154 -11.79 -2.17 19.42
C GLU A 154 -11.72 -1.71 17.96
N ARG A 155 -10.56 -1.24 17.50
CA ARG A 155 -10.42 -0.65 16.17
C ARG A 155 -9.90 -1.61 15.11
N LEU A 156 -9.07 -2.59 15.51
CA LEU A 156 -8.49 -3.56 14.58
C LEU A 156 -9.21 -4.91 14.65
N GLU A 157 -10.15 -5.08 15.58
CA GLU A 157 -10.85 -6.35 15.83
C GLU A 157 -9.88 -7.51 16.08
N ALA A 158 -8.68 -7.19 16.58
CA ALA A 158 -7.60 -8.15 16.81
C ALA A 158 -7.63 -8.66 18.25
N ARG A 159 -7.15 -9.87 18.45
CA ARG A 159 -7.00 -10.48 19.78
C ARG A 159 -5.55 -10.34 20.24
N PRO A 160 -5.22 -9.45 21.19
CA PRO A 160 -3.85 -9.29 21.66
C PRO A 160 -3.42 -10.43 22.58
N ALA A 161 -2.20 -10.94 22.40
CA ALA A 161 -1.45 -11.74 23.34
C ALA A 161 -0.36 -10.86 23.96
N VAL A 162 -0.63 -10.29 25.12
CA VAL A 162 0.28 -9.33 25.76
C VAL A 162 1.48 -10.07 26.34
N LEU A 163 2.67 -9.86 25.76
CA LEU A 163 3.91 -10.49 26.20
C LEU A 163 4.66 -9.64 27.22
N HIS A 164 4.56 -8.31 27.12
CA HIS A 164 5.27 -7.39 27.99
C HIS A 164 4.31 -6.39 28.63
N ILE A 165 4.52 -6.07 29.89
CA ILE A 165 3.90 -4.94 30.56
C ILE A 165 4.97 -3.92 31.01
N PRO A 166 4.69 -2.60 30.97
CA PRO A 166 5.69 -1.59 31.31
C PRO A 166 5.99 -1.52 32.80
N ILE A 167 7.25 -1.22 33.13
CA ILE A 167 7.69 -0.85 34.48
C ILE A 167 7.82 0.67 34.52
N GLY A 168 6.92 1.32 35.26
CA GLY A 168 6.79 2.76 35.27
C GLY A 168 6.02 3.29 34.06
N SER A 169 5.77 4.59 34.04
CA SER A 169 5.08 5.29 32.96
C SER A 169 5.73 6.62 32.69
N GLU A 170 5.58 7.14 31.47
CA GLU A 170 6.10 8.45 31.06
C GLU A 170 7.61 8.59 31.36
N ALA A 171 8.01 9.68 32.02
CA ALA A 171 9.42 9.92 32.42
C ALA A 171 9.99 8.84 33.33
N ASN A 172 9.15 8.08 34.02
CA ASN A 172 9.52 6.99 34.91
C ASN A 172 9.55 5.62 34.26
N PHE A 173 9.33 5.54 32.94
CA PHE A 173 9.44 4.29 32.19
C PHE A 173 10.89 3.79 32.20
N VAL A 174 11.15 2.72 32.94
CA VAL A 174 12.51 2.18 33.14
C VAL A 174 12.73 0.85 32.44
N GLY A 175 11.67 0.11 32.13
CA GLY A 175 11.79 -1.22 31.56
C GLY A 175 10.45 -1.90 31.36
N VAL A 176 10.51 -3.23 31.17
CA VAL A 176 9.33 -4.07 30.95
C VAL A 176 9.41 -5.35 31.78
N ILE A 177 8.26 -5.92 32.09
CA ILE A 177 8.14 -7.27 32.62
C ILE A 177 7.78 -8.20 31.47
N ASP A 178 8.60 -9.22 31.26
CA ASP A 178 8.30 -10.32 30.34
C ASP A 178 7.38 -11.31 31.04
N LEU A 179 6.18 -11.48 30.51
CA LEU A 179 5.16 -12.38 31.06
C LEU A 179 5.37 -13.84 30.67
N VAL A 180 6.21 -14.14 29.67
CA VAL A 180 6.56 -15.50 29.27
C VAL A 180 7.61 -16.06 30.24
N GLU A 181 8.65 -15.30 30.55
CA GLU A 181 9.74 -15.71 31.43
C GLU A 181 9.52 -15.31 32.90
N MET A 182 8.56 -14.44 33.16
CA MET A 182 8.28 -13.85 34.49
C MET A 182 9.51 -13.17 35.08
N LYS A 183 10.15 -12.31 34.28
CA LYS A 183 11.33 -11.54 34.64
C LYS A 183 11.14 -10.07 34.32
N ALA A 184 11.81 -9.22 35.11
CA ALA A 184 11.88 -7.78 34.86
C ALA A 184 13.15 -7.45 34.07
N HIS A 185 13.00 -6.71 32.97
CA HIS A 185 14.09 -6.18 32.16
C HIS A 185 14.16 -4.68 32.34
N THR A 186 15.26 -4.17 32.90
CA THR A 186 15.48 -2.74 33.19
C THR A 186 16.75 -2.25 32.53
N TRP A 187 16.65 -1.20 31.72
CA TRP A 187 17.80 -0.64 31.00
C TRP A 187 18.56 0.33 31.91
N THR A 188 19.86 0.08 32.07
CA THR A 188 20.75 0.83 32.95
C THR A 188 21.58 1.89 32.26
N LYS A 189 21.80 1.72 30.93
CA LYS A 189 22.48 2.71 30.09
C LYS A 189 21.52 3.41 29.14
N ASP A 190 21.77 4.69 28.89
CA ASP A 190 20.96 5.51 27.99
C ASP A 190 21.02 5.06 26.52
N ASP A 191 22.13 4.44 26.08
CA ASP A 191 22.30 3.87 24.74
C ASP A 191 21.63 2.48 24.58
N GLY A 192 21.03 1.96 25.66
CA GLY A 192 20.37 0.67 25.68
C GLY A 192 21.28 -0.54 25.54
N SER A 193 22.61 -0.37 25.57
CA SER A 193 23.58 -1.47 25.39
C SER A 193 23.65 -2.44 26.57
N GLU A 194 23.23 -1.99 27.75
CA GLU A 194 23.20 -2.80 28.96
C GLU A 194 21.86 -2.69 29.67
N TRP A 195 21.31 -3.85 30.03
CA TRP A 195 20.10 -3.96 30.83
C TRP A 195 20.23 -5.11 31.82
N ASP A 196 19.57 -4.97 32.97
CA ASP A 196 19.53 -5.98 34.02
C ASP A 196 18.28 -6.83 33.90
N ILE A 197 18.45 -8.15 34.08
CA ILE A 197 17.35 -9.11 34.19
C ILE A 197 17.24 -9.49 35.66
N SER A 198 16.10 -9.21 36.25
CA SER A 198 15.87 -9.42 37.68
C SER A 198 14.52 -10.06 37.98
N GLU A 199 14.28 -10.41 39.21
CA GLU A 199 12.94 -10.79 39.67
C GLU A 199 12.00 -9.60 39.58
N ILE A 200 10.72 -9.88 39.37
CA ILE A 200 9.67 -8.84 39.24
C ILE A 200 9.57 -8.08 40.57
N PRO A 201 9.52 -6.75 40.55
CA PRO A 201 9.31 -5.94 41.76
C PRO A 201 8.03 -6.38 42.51
N GLU A 202 8.11 -6.38 43.87
CA GLU A 202 7.01 -6.89 44.70
C GLU A 202 5.67 -6.19 44.44
N ASP A 203 5.72 -4.88 44.19
CA ASP A 203 4.55 -4.04 43.88
C ASP A 203 3.90 -4.37 42.51
N LYS A 204 4.65 -4.99 41.60
CA LYS A 204 4.18 -5.40 40.26
C LYS A 204 3.88 -6.90 40.14
N LEU A 205 4.24 -7.70 41.12
CA LEU A 205 4.15 -9.15 41.02
C LEU A 205 2.73 -9.66 40.83
N GLU A 206 1.75 -9.11 41.55
CA GLU A 206 0.34 -9.54 41.43
C GLU A 206 -0.27 -9.10 40.10
N GLU A 207 0.07 -7.93 39.59
CA GLU A 207 -0.33 -7.47 38.25
C GLU A 207 0.27 -8.39 37.17
N ALA A 208 1.56 -8.70 37.27
CA ALA A 208 2.23 -9.59 36.33
C ALA A 208 1.63 -11.01 36.32
N LYS A 209 1.26 -11.56 37.49
CA LYS A 209 0.59 -12.86 37.57
C LYS A 209 -0.79 -12.85 36.92
N SER A 210 -1.57 -11.79 37.16
CA SER A 210 -2.89 -11.63 36.53
C SER A 210 -2.77 -11.53 35.01
N LYS A 211 -1.84 -10.69 34.52
CA LYS A 211 -1.60 -10.53 33.08
C LYS A 211 -1.01 -11.78 32.42
N ARG A 212 -0.18 -12.54 33.13
CA ARG A 212 0.27 -13.86 32.66
C ARG A 212 -0.89 -14.81 32.51
N GLN A 213 -1.82 -14.83 33.46
CA GLN A 213 -3.01 -15.69 33.33
C GLN A 213 -3.83 -15.32 32.10
N GLU A 214 -4.09 -14.03 31.85
CA GLU A 214 -4.75 -13.52 30.66
C GLU A 214 -4.00 -13.97 29.37
N LEU A 215 -2.66 -13.90 29.38
CA LEU A 215 -1.83 -14.36 28.27
C LEU A 215 -2.01 -15.87 28.02
N LEU A 216 -1.96 -16.69 29.09
CA LEU A 216 -2.10 -18.15 28.98
C LEU A 216 -3.50 -18.56 28.51
N ASP A 217 -4.56 -17.84 28.93
CA ASP A 217 -5.93 -18.04 28.46
C ASP A 217 -6.03 -17.88 26.93
N VAL A 218 -5.28 -16.91 26.36
CA VAL A 218 -5.25 -16.66 24.90
C VAL A 218 -4.38 -17.68 24.18
N VAL A 219 -3.18 -17.93 24.69
CA VAL A 219 -2.14 -18.70 24.00
C VAL A 219 -2.42 -20.20 24.01
N ALA A 220 -3.02 -20.72 25.08
CA ALA A 220 -3.32 -22.16 25.20
C ALA A 220 -4.24 -22.66 24.09
N GLU A 221 -5.13 -21.85 23.57
CA GLU A 221 -6.05 -22.22 22.47
C GLU A 221 -5.35 -22.52 21.14
N ALA A 222 -4.09 -22.12 20.96
CA ALA A 222 -3.37 -22.31 19.71
C ALA A 222 -2.81 -23.74 19.53
N ASP A 223 -2.68 -24.51 20.61
CA ASP A 223 -2.09 -25.86 20.56
C ASP A 223 -2.85 -26.80 21.50
N ASP A 224 -3.40 -27.90 20.95
CA ASP A 224 -4.23 -28.86 21.70
C ASP A 224 -3.52 -29.46 22.90
N GLU A 225 -2.21 -29.76 22.79
CA GLU A 225 -1.41 -30.33 23.88
C GLU A 225 -1.22 -29.34 25.01
N VAL A 226 -1.00 -28.07 24.65
CA VAL A 226 -0.87 -26.94 25.60
C VAL A 226 -2.21 -26.67 26.27
N LEU A 227 -3.30 -26.69 25.52
CA LEU A 227 -4.65 -26.51 26.04
C LEU A 227 -5.04 -27.60 27.04
N GLU A 228 -4.74 -28.89 26.74
CA GLU A 228 -5.03 -30.00 27.62
C GLU A 228 -4.28 -29.85 28.96
N LYS A 229 -3.00 -29.53 28.93
CA LYS A 229 -2.20 -29.26 30.13
C LYS A 229 -2.73 -28.09 30.93
N TYR A 230 -3.02 -27.00 30.25
CA TYR A 230 -3.56 -25.77 30.86
C TYR A 230 -4.89 -26.02 31.58
N LEU A 231 -5.82 -26.71 30.93
CA LEU A 231 -7.11 -27.11 31.55
C LEU A 231 -6.94 -28.16 32.66
N GLY A 232 -5.85 -28.90 32.65
CA GLY A 232 -5.48 -29.87 33.69
C GLY A 232 -4.77 -29.27 34.89
N ASP A 233 -4.61 -27.92 34.96
CA ASP A 233 -3.83 -27.21 35.97
C ASP A 233 -2.35 -27.64 36.03
N GLU A 234 -1.80 -28.14 34.91
CA GLU A 234 -0.38 -28.49 34.77
C GLU A 234 0.45 -27.23 34.46
N GLU A 235 1.66 -27.13 35.03
CA GLU A 235 2.59 -26.05 34.76
C GLU A 235 3.14 -26.15 33.32
N LEU A 236 2.99 -25.08 32.54
CA LEU A 236 3.52 -24.98 31.19
C LEU A 236 4.97 -24.49 31.21
N SER A 237 5.85 -25.16 30.50
CA SER A 237 7.24 -24.73 30.31
C SER A 237 7.30 -23.50 29.40
N ILE A 238 8.38 -22.72 29.50
CA ILE A 238 8.61 -21.54 28.65
C ILE A 238 8.65 -21.94 27.17
N GLU A 239 9.25 -23.10 26.83
CA GLU A 239 9.31 -23.60 25.47
C GLU A 239 7.92 -23.92 24.90
N GLU A 240 7.03 -24.53 25.70
CA GLU A 240 5.65 -24.81 25.28
C GLU A 240 4.87 -23.52 25.05
N ILE A 241 5.01 -22.54 25.93
CA ILE A 241 4.38 -21.23 25.77
C ILE A 241 4.89 -20.53 24.50
N LYS A 242 6.22 -20.47 24.29
CA LYS A 242 6.82 -19.87 23.08
C LYS A 242 6.36 -20.58 21.80
N LYS A 243 6.28 -21.93 21.81
CA LYS A 243 5.78 -22.71 20.68
C LYS A 243 4.32 -22.38 20.37
N ALA A 244 3.48 -22.27 21.39
CA ALA A 244 2.06 -21.92 21.23
C ALA A 244 1.87 -20.48 20.75
N ILE A 245 2.66 -19.52 21.28
CA ILE A 245 2.66 -18.13 20.78
C ILE A 245 3.03 -18.10 19.29
N ARG A 246 4.11 -18.78 18.90
CA ARG A 246 4.49 -18.85 17.48
C ARG A 246 3.37 -19.41 16.62
N LYS A 247 2.80 -20.56 17.00
CA LYS A 247 1.73 -21.22 16.25
C LYS A 247 0.51 -20.32 16.10
N GLY A 248 0.02 -19.73 17.18
CA GLY A 248 -1.14 -18.85 17.13
C GLY A 248 -0.88 -17.55 16.34
N THR A 249 0.36 -17.04 16.35
CA THR A 249 0.76 -15.90 15.51
C THR A 249 0.76 -16.26 14.03
N LEU A 250 1.31 -17.42 13.67
CA LEU A 250 1.34 -17.91 12.28
C LEU A 250 -0.07 -18.20 11.74
N ASP A 251 -0.92 -18.79 12.58
CA ASP A 251 -2.31 -19.13 12.25
C ASP A 251 -3.25 -17.92 12.30
N GLY A 252 -2.74 -16.73 12.70
CA GLY A 252 -3.53 -15.50 12.80
C GLY A 252 -4.60 -15.50 13.90
N LEU A 253 -4.48 -16.37 14.92
CA LEU A 253 -5.45 -16.49 16.03
C LEU A 253 -5.39 -15.30 16.99
N PHE A 254 -4.21 -14.74 17.16
CA PHE A 254 -3.93 -13.57 18.00
C PHE A 254 -2.65 -12.87 17.55
N VAL A 255 -2.39 -11.70 18.12
CA VAL A 255 -1.21 -10.90 17.81
C VAL A 255 -0.40 -10.66 19.08
N PRO A 256 0.90 -11.01 19.12
CA PRO A 256 1.79 -10.70 20.23
C PRO A 256 1.94 -9.18 20.40
N VAL A 257 1.85 -8.68 21.63
CA VAL A 257 1.99 -7.26 21.96
C VAL A 257 3.17 -7.06 22.90
N LEU A 258 4.10 -6.21 22.49
CA LEU A 258 5.30 -5.83 23.24
C LEU A 258 5.27 -4.34 23.56
N ALA A 259 6.02 -3.96 24.61
CA ALA A 259 6.09 -2.63 25.14
C ALA A 259 7.52 -2.05 25.04
N GLY A 260 7.66 -0.76 24.74
CA GLY A 260 8.97 -0.15 24.70
C GLY A 260 9.00 1.35 24.39
N SER A 261 10.22 1.86 24.26
CA SER A 261 10.51 3.20 23.75
C SER A 261 11.77 3.15 22.89
N ALA A 262 11.59 3.21 21.58
CA ALA A 262 12.71 3.22 20.64
C ALA A 262 13.62 4.44 20.87
N PHE A 263 13.04 5.62 21.14
CA PHE A 263 13.81 6.84 21.42
C PHE A 263 14.66 6.74 22.69
N LYS A 264 14.15 6.07 23.72
CA LYS A 264 14.89 5.81 24.97
C LYS A 264 15.71 4.52 24.95
N ASN A 265 15.79 3.86 23.79
CA ASN A 265 16.58 2.66 23.61
C ASN A 265 16.15 1.47 24.50
N LYS A 266 14.84 1.32 24.76
CA LYS A 266 14.29 0.31 25.66
C LYS A 266 13.30 -0.60 24.95
N GLY A 267 13.44 -1.92 25.12
CA GLY A 267 12.54 -2.93 24.57
C GLY A 267 12.87 -3.41 23.15
N VAL A 268 13.82 -2.78 22.45
CA VAL A 268 14.10 -3.10 21.03
C VAL A 268 14.78 -4.45 20.86
N GLN A 269 15.67 -4.85 21.77
CA GLN A 269 16.32 -6.16 21.74
C GLN A 269 15.29 -7.28 21.95
N LEU A 270 14.36 -7.12 22.88
CA LEU A 270 13.27 -8.07 23.12
C LEU A 270 12.32 -8.16 21.93
N LEU A 271 12.12 -7.06 21.20
CA LEU A 271 11.38 -7.10 19.94
C LEU A 271 12.13 -7.93 18.88
N LEU A 272 13.45 -7.80 18.78
CA LEU A 272 14.26 -8.61 17.86
C LEU A 272 14.19 -10.10 18.22
N ASP A 273 14.21 -10.44 19.51
CA ASP A 273 14.02 -11.81 19.98
C ASP A 273 12.63 -12.32 19.61
N ALA A 274 11.57 -11.51 19.79
CA ALA A 274 10.21 -11.86 19.40
C ALA A 274 10.04 -12.05 17.88
N VAL A 275 10.73 -11.24 17.07
CA VAL A 275 10.76 -11.40 15.59
C VAL A 275 11.34 -12.76 15.22
N VAL A 276 12.44 -13.17 15.86
CA VAL A 276 13.07 -14.46 15.62
C VAL A 276 12.19 -15.61 16.11
N ASP A 277 11.61 -15.49 17.30
CA ASP A 277 10.85 -16.55 17.96
C ASP A 277 9.45 -16.75 17.33
N TYR A 278 8.75 -15.67 16.93
CA TYR A 278 7.31 -15.72 16.62
C TYR A 278 6.95 -15.44 15.17
N LEU A 279 7.75 -14.67 14.41
CA LEU A 279 7.44 -14.42 13.01
C LEU A 279 7.90 -15.55 12.08
N PRO A 280 7.23 -15.75 10.95
CA PRO A 280 7.51 -16.85 10.03
C PRO A 280 8.87 -16.76 9.35
N SER A 281 9.40 -17.92 9.03
CA SER A 281 10.41 -18.11 8.00
C SER A 281 9.73 -18.38 6.64
N PRO A 282 10.42 -18.34 5.52
CA PRO A 282 9.85 -18.73 4.23
C PRO A 282 9.32 -20.18 4.19
N LEU A 283 9.73 -21.06 5.12
CA LEU A 283 9.23 -22.42 5.21
C LEU A 283 7.89 -22.54 5.92
N ASP A 284 7.50 -21.54 6.70
CA ASP A 284 6.23 -21.52 7.43
C ASP A 284 5.07 -20.97 6.59
N ILE A 285 5.37 -20.48 5.39
CA ILE A 285 4.39 -19.85 4.49
C ILE A 285 3.94 -20.87 3.44
N GLU A 286 2.69 -20.75 3.01
CA GLU A 286 2.16 -21.59 1.93
C GLU A 286 2.99 -21.46 0.65
N PRO A 287 3.08 -22.55 -0.17
CA PRO A 287 3.69 -22.49 -1.48
C PRO A 287 3.11 -21.34 -2.31
N VAL A 288 3.96 -20.62 -3.04
CA VAL A 288 3.48 -19.53 -3.88
C VAL A 288 2.69 -20.08 -5.05
N LYS A 289 1.52 -19.50 -5.27
CA LYS A 289 0.60 -19.86 -6.35
C LYS A 289 0.76 -18.94 -7.55
N GLY A 290 0.45 -19.48 -8.70
CA GLY A 290 0.46 -18.73 -9.96
C GLY A 290 -0.08 -19.57 -11.11
N PHE A 291 0.03 -19.05 -12.31
CA PHE A 291 -0.51 -19.67 -13.51
C PHE A 291 0.62 -19.89 -14.53
N LYS A 292 0.41 -20.85 -15.42
CA LYS A 292 1.28 -20.97 -16.58
C LYS A 292 0.98 -19.80 -17.53
N PRO A 293 2.01 -19.08 -18.05
CA PRO A 293 1.76 -17.98 -18.95
C PRO A 293 0.83 -18.35 -20.13
N GLY A 294 -0.28 -17.62 -20.26
CA GLY A 294 -1.33 -17.89 -21.28
C GLY A 294 -2.35 -18.97 -20.92
N ASP A 295 -2.33 -19.50 -19.72
CA ASP A 295 -3.27 -20.50 -19.21
C ASP A 295 -3.67 -20.14 -17.76
N GLU A 296 -4.60 -19.22 -17.62
CA GLU A 296 -5.07 -18.70 -16.32
C GLU A 296 -6.07 -19.65 -15.62
N GLU A 297 -6.51 -20.74 -16.30
CA GLU A 297 -7.44 -21.72 -15.71
C GLU A 297 -6.72 -22.76 -14.85
N ASN A 298 -5.43 -23.01 -15.12
CA ASN A 298 -4.63 -24.03 -14.41
C ASN A 298 -3.65 -23.39 -13.42
N GLU A 299 -4.05 -23.34 -12.16
CA GLU A 299 -3.19 -22.91 -11.06
C GLU A 299 -2.05 -23.91 -10.85
N ILE A 300 -0.85 -23.40 -10.69
CA ILE A 300 0.36 -24.16 -10.36
C ILE A 300 1.01 -23.60 -9.10
N GLU A 301 1.66 -24.45 -8.33
CA GLU A 301 2.32 -24.07 -7.09
C GLU A 301 3.84 -24.22 -7.20
N ARG A 302 4.58 -23.39 -6.43
CA ARG A 302 6.02 -23.50 -6.21
C ARG A 302 6.29 -23.54 -4.72
N LYS A 303 7.00 -24.59 -4.27
CA LYS A 303 7.47 -24.69 -2.90
C LYS A 303 8.65 -23.76 -2.67
N HIS A 304 8.79 -23.29 -1.45
CA HIS A 304 9.94 -22.49 -1.04
C HIS A 304 11.17 -23.39 -0.88
N SER A 305 11.84 -23.69 -1.98
CA SER A 305 13.01 -24.57 -2.05
C SER A 305 13.97 -24.14 -3.13
N ASP A 306 15.26 -24.27 -2.87
CA ASP A 306 16.33 -24.02 -3.83
C ASP A 306 16.35 -25.05 -4.98
N GLU A 307 15.71 -26.22 -4.80
CA GLU A 307 15.62 -27.27 -5.81
C GLU A 307 14.50 -27.06 -6.83
N GLU A 308 13.55 -26.17 -6.53
CA GLU A 308 12.45 -25.81 -7.42
C GLU A 308 12.94 -24.90 -8.56
N PRO A 309 12.23 -24.83 -9.70
CA PRO A 309 12.51 -23.84 -10.73
C PRO A 309 12.44 -22.42 -10.21
N PHE A 310 13.32 -21.54 -10.70
CA PHE A 310 13.38 -20.15 -10.25
C PHE A 310 12.07 -19.40 -10.49
N ALA A 311 11.59 -18.74 -9.45
CA ALA A 311 10.48 -17.80 -9.51
C ALA A 311 10.69 -16.65 -8.52
N ALA A 312 10.50 -15.42 -8.99
CA ALA A 312 10.65 -14.21 -8.21
C ALA A 312 9.62 -13.16 -8.63
N LEU A 313 9.26 -12.26 -7.72
CA LEU A 313 8.37 -11.14 -7.95
C LEU A 313 9.14 -9.82 -7.85
N ALA A 314 9.12 -9.03 -8.90
CA ALA A 314 9.65 -7.68 -8.91
C ALA A 314 8.64 -6.74 -8.22
N PHE A 315 8.99 -6.21 -7.05
CA PHE A 315 8.07 -5.39 -6.27
C PHE A 315 8.42 -3.89 -6.29
N LYS A 316 9.63 -3.54 -6.72
CA LYS A 316 10.05 -2.15 -6.80
C LYS A 316 11.09 -1.93 -7.90
N VAL A 317 10.94 -0.85 -8.64
CA VAL A 317 11.93 -0.39 -9.62
C VAL A 317 12.39 1.00 -9.20
N VAL A 318 13.71 1.27 -9.31
CA VAL A 318 14.31 2.57 -8.99
C VAL A 318 15.31 2.92 -10.08
N SER A 319 15.31 4.16 -10.51
CA SER A 319 16.31 4.70 -11.43
C SER A 319 17.49 5.28 -10.66
N ASP A 320 18.60 4.58 -10.71
CA ASP A 320 19.82 4.98 -10.02
C ASP A 320 20.78 5.72 -10.96
N PRO A 321 21.33 6.88 -10.57
CA PRO A 321 22.18 7.68 -11.45
C PRO A 321 23.51 7.01 -11.83
N HIS A 322 23.97 5.99 -11.06
CA HIS A 322 25.27 5.35 -11.27
C HIS A 322 25.17 3.99 -11.95
N VAL A 323 24.13 3.21 -11.62
CA VAL A 323 23.98 1.83 -12.15
C VAL A 323 22.79 1.69 -13.11
N GLY A 324 22.00 2.75 -13.28
CA GLY A 324 20.81 2.75 -14.11
C GLY A 324 19.62 2.11 -13.39
N LYS A 325 18.84 1.29 -14.10
CA LYS A 325 17.65 0.65 -13.57
C LYS A 325 17.99 -0.44 -12.55
N LEU A 326 17.53 -0.27 -11.32
CA LEU A 326 17.56 -1.24 -10.24
C LEU A 326 16.16 -1.85 -10.07
N THR A 327 16.06 -3.17 -10.16
CA THR A 327 14.81 -3.90 -9.93
C THR A 327 14.93 -4.69 -8.63
N TYR A 328 14.16 -4.32 -7.63
CA TYR A 328 14.06 -5.08 -6.37
C TYR A 328 13.07 -6.22 -6.57
N PHE A 329 13.47 -7.41 -6.18
CA PHE A 329 12.63 -8.59 -6.27
C PHE A 329 12.88 -9.56 -5.13
N ARG A 330 11.82 -10.30 -4.79
CA ARG A 330 11.88 -11.41 -3.85
C ARG A 330 11.91 -12.73 -4.60
N VAL A 331 12.81 -13.61 -4.20
CA VAL A 331 12.90 -14.99 -4.70
C VAL A 331 11.98 -15.88 -3.88
N TYR A 332 11.01 -16.53 -4.54
CA TYR A 332 10.10 -17.49 -3.91
C TYR A 332 10.58 -18.91 -4.04
N SER A 333 11.27 -19.26 -5.12
CA SER A 333 11.80 -20.60 -5.36
C SER A 333 13.05 -20.56 -6.23
N GLY A 334 13.89 -21.56 -6.11
CA GLY A 334 15.05 -21.81 -6.93
C GLY A 334 16.26 -20.93 -6.64
N VAL A 335 17.27 -21.08 -7.47
CA VAL A 335 18.56 -20.36 -7.40
C VAL A 335 18.85 -19.73 -8.75
N LEU A 336 19.42 -18.51 -8.74
CA LEU A 336 19.86 -17.81 -9.94
C LEU A 336 21.25 -17.21 -9.71
N ASN A 337 22.15 -17.36 -10.68
CA ASN A 337 23.49 -16.82 -10.61
C ASN A 337 23.60 -15.51 -11.40
N LYS A 338 24.59 -14.72 -11.06
CA LYS A 338 24.98 -13.55 -11.82
C LYS A 338 25.29 -13.92 -13.27
N GLY A 339 24.67 -13.24 -14.21
CA GLY A 339 24.82 -13.49 -15.65
C GLY A 339 23.81 -14.47 -16.25
N ASP A 340 23.00 -15.14 -15.43
CA ASP A 340 21.96 -16.05 -15.93
C ASP A 340 20.81 -15.26 -16.62
N LYS A 341 20.11 -15.97 -17.49
CA LYS A 341 18.90 -15.45 -18.13
C LYS A 341 17.68 -15.76 -17.26
N VAL A 342 16.76 -14.83 -17.26
CA VAL A 342 15.46 -14.94 -16.61
C VAL A 342 14.38 -14.44 -17.55
N GLN A 343 13.24 -15.11 -17.59
CA GLN A 343 12.09 -14.69 -18.37
C GLN A 343 11.19 -13.81 -17.53
N ASN A 344 10.83 -12.65 -18.04
CA ASN A 344 9.73 -11.86 -17.54
C ASN A 344 8.44 -12.46 -18.13
N THR A 345 7.67 -13.18 -17.33
CA THR A 345 6.49 -13.90 -17.79
C THR A 345 5.31 -12.98 -18.11
N SER A 346 5.26 -11.79 -17.52
CA SER A 346 4.22 -10.78 -17.83
C SER A 346 4.38 -10.20 -19.23
N THR A 347 5.60 -10.13 -19.76
CA THR A 347 5.88 -9.58 -21.11
C THR A 347 6.32 -10.63 -22.11
N GLY A 348 6.65 -11.85 -21.67
CA GLY A 348 7.21 -12.93 -22.48
C GLY A 348 8.65 -12.70 -22.93
N LYS A 349 9.33 -11.66 -22.44
CA LYS A 349 10.71 -11.27 -22.83
C LYS A 349 11.74 -11.82 -21.88
N ASP A 350 12.90 -12.17 -22.42
CA ASP A 350 14.06 -12.57 -21.64
C ASP A 350 14.90 -11.35 -21.25
N ASP A 351 15.35 -11.33 -20.00
CA ASP A 351 16.36 -10.41 -19.48
C ASP A 351 17.57 -11.18 -18.97
N ARG A 352 18.70 -10.49 -18.82
CA ARG A 352 19.90 -11.05 -18.22
C ARG A 352 20.21 -10.32 -16.91
N LEU A 353 20.33 -11.07 -15.82
CA LEU A 353 20.71 -10.54 -14.53
C LEU A 353 22.22 -10.24 -14.50
N GLY A 354 22.58 -8.99 -14.82
CA GLY A 354 23.98 -8.58 -14.97
C GLY A 354 24.75 -8.51 -13.65
N ARG A 355 24.17 -7.88 -12.65
CA ARG A 355 24.69 -7.79 -11.27
C ARG A 355 23.56 -8.05 -10.28
N ILE A 356 23.93 -8.59 -9.14
CA ILE A 356 23.02 -8.82 -8.03
C ILE A 356 23.56 -8.04 -6.83
N LEU A 357 22.72 -7.25 -6.21
CA LEU A 357 23.05 -6.36 -5.12
C LEU A 357 22.22 -6.69 -3.89
N ARG A 358 22.87 -7.01 -2.78
CA ARG A 358 22.24 -6.99 -1.47
C ARG A 358 22.26 -5.55 -0.98
N MET A 359 21.12 -5.06 -0.59
CA MET A 359 20.96 -3.66 -0.19
C MET A 359 21.07 -3.52 1.32
N HIS A 360 21.75 -2.45 1.74
CA HIS A 360 21.85 -2.01 3.12
C HIS A 360 21.51 -0.52 3.11
N SER A 361 20.22 -0.18 2.99
CA SER A 361 19.75 1.17 2.72
C SER A 361 20.36 1.72 1.41
N ASN A 362 21.27 2.70 1.47
CA ASN A 362 21.95 3.28 0.31
C ASN A 362 23.29 2.61 -0.04
N SER A 363 23.81 1.71 0.80
CA SER A 363 25.03 0.94 0.50
C SER A 363 24.70 -0.38 -0.19
N ARG A 364 25.64 -0.90 -0.99
CA ARG A 364 25.43 -2.04 -1.87
C ARG A 364 26.53 -3.04 -1.72
N GLU A 365 26.19 -4.30 -1.61
CA GLU A 365 27.08 -5.45 -1.63
C GLU A 365 26.83 -6.27 -2.90
N ASP A 366 27.85 -6.43 -3.75
CA ASP A 366 27.75 -7.35 -4.89
C ASP A 366 27.76 -8.80 -4.41
N ILE A 367 26.79 -9.60 -4.85
CA ILE A 367 26.74 -11.04 -4.60
C ILE A 367 26.67 -11.81 -5.92
N ASP A 368 27.14 -13.07 -5.91
CA ASP A 368 27.29 -13.84 -7.15
C ASP A 368 26.08 -14.75 -7.45
N PHE A 369 25.26 -15.05 -6.46
CA PHE A 369 24.04 -15.86 -6.60
C PHE A 369 22.98 -15.45 -5.59
N ILE A 370 21.75 -15.82 -5.88
CA ILE A 370 20.57 -15.66 -5.02
C ILE A 370 19.80 -16.96 -4.92
N SER A 371 19.09 -17.13 -3.85
CA SER A 371 18.34 -18.34 -3.53
C SER A 371 16.98 -18.02 -2.93
N THR A 372 16.16 -19.05 -2.77
CA THR A 372 14.82 -18.93 -2.17
C THR A 372 14.82 -18.09 -0.90
N GLY A 373 13.88 -17.16 -0.80
CA GLY A 373 13.69 -16.26 0.36
C GLY A 373 14.50 -14.96 0.30
N ASP A 374 15.49 -14.84 -0.60
CA ASP A 374 16.28 -13.62 -0.72
C ASP A 374 15.46 -12.44 -1.25
N ILE A 375 15.74 -11.25 -0.69
CA ILE A 375 15.26 -9.96 -1.18
C ILE A 375 16.49 -9.16 -1.64
N VAL A 376 16.56 -8.87 -2.93
CA VAL A 376 17.74 -8.27 -3.56
C VAL A 376 17.36 -7.27 -4.65
N ALA A 377 18.35 -6.49 -5.11
CA ALA A 377 18.23 -5.65 -6.29
C ALA A 377 19.05 -6.20 -7.45
N GLY A 378 18.43 -6.30 -8.62
CA GLY A 378 19.07 -6.75 -9.85
C GLY A 378 19.34 -5.60 -10.82
N VAL A 379 20.52 -5.64 -11.47
CA VAL A 379 20.88 -4.74 -12.56
C VAL A 379 20.87 -5.52 -13.88
N GLY A 380 20.31 -4.93 -14.91
CA GLY A 380 20.25 -5.56 -16.25
C GLY A 380 18.87 -6.06 -16.64
N LEU A 381 17.91 -6.02 -15.74
CA LEU A 381 16.49 -6.38 -15.97
C LEU A 381 15.78 -5.21 -16.67
N LYS A 382 16.02 -5.04 -17.97
CA LYS A 382 15.55 -3.87 -18.73
C LYS A 382 14.04 -3.83 -18.92
N ASN A 383 13.44 -5.01 -19.10
CA ASN A 383 12.02 -5.16 -19.39
C ASN A 383 11.17 -5.28 -18.13
N ALA A 384 11.77 -5.53 -16.97
CA ALA A 384 11.04 -5.73 -15.72
C ALA A 384 10.42 -4.42 -15.21
N LYS A 385 9.17 -4.48 -14.80
CA LYS A 385 8.43 -3.42 -14.12
C LYS A 385 7.99 -3.90 -12.73
N THR A 386 7.52 -2.98 -11.91
CA THR A 386 6.89 -3.31 -10.63
C THR A 386 5.67 -4.18 -10.87
N GLY A 387 5.57 -5.33 -10.16
CA GLY A 387 4.51 -6.33 -10.30
C GLY A 387 4.83 -7.46 -11.27
N ASP A 388 5.93 -7.38 -12.04
CA ASP A 388 6.30 -8.43 -12.98
C ASP A 388 6.87 -9.67 -12.28
N THR A 389 6.57 -10.83 -12.86
CA THR A 389 7.15 -12.11 -12.44
C THR A 389 8.39 -12.43 -13.27
N LEU A 390 9.47 -12.78 -12.57
CA LEU A 390 10.71 -13.28 -13.15
C LEU A 390 10.80 -14.79 -12.90
N SER A 391 10.91 -15.58 -13.96
CA SER A 391 10.86 -17.03 -13.86
C SER A 391 11.89 -17.75 -14.74
N ASP A 392 12.12 -19.02 -14.44
CA ASP A 392 12.84 -19.93 -15.34
C ASP A 392 12.05 -20.13 -16.64
N SER A 393 12.67 -19.88 -17.78
CA SER A 393 12.05 -20.01 -19.11
C SER A 393 11.67 -21.45 -19.48
N SER A 394 12.28 -22.46 -18.85
CA SER A 394 11.96 -23.88 -19.10
C SER A 394 10.74 -24.36 -18.33
N ASN A 395 10.45 -23.74 -17.17
CA ASN A 395 9.29 -24.01 -16.33
C ASN A 395 8.65 -22.69 -15.86
N PRO A 396 8.06 -21.92 -16.77
CA PRO A 396 7.56 -20.59 -16.45
C PRO A 396 6.34 -20.66 -15.53
N ILE A 397 6.31 -19.75 -14.56
CA ILE A 397 5.14 -19.44 -13.73
C ILE A 397 4.91 -17.93 -13.81
N GLN A 398 3.66 -17.53 -13.85
CA GLN A 398 3.24 -16.14 -13.63
C GLN A 398 2.55 -16.08 -12.28
N LEU A 399 3.17 -15.38 -11.34
CA LEU A 399 2.58 -15.15 -10.03
C LEU A 399 1.43 -14.16 -10.17
N GLU A 400 0.55 -14.16 -9.18
CA GLU A 400 -0.57 -13.21 -9.15
C GLU A 400 -0.07 -11.77 -9.30
N SER A 401 -0.67 -11.04 -10.24
CA SER A 401 -0.31 -9.66 -10.53
C SER A 401 -0.78 -8.73 -9.41
N MET A 402 0.02 -7.71 -9.10
CA MET A 402 -0.40 -6.63 -8.20
C MET A 402 -1.42 -5.74 -8.91
N THR A 403 -2.55 -5.49 -8.27
CA THR A 403 -3.52 -4.49 -8.72
C THR A 403 -3.19 -3.15 -8.08
N PHE A 404 -3.08 -2.10 -8.88
CA PHE A 404 -2.78 -0.77 -8.38
C PHE A 404 -4.03 0.12 -8.47
N PRO A 405 -4.30 0.95 -7.43
CA PRO A 405 -5.43 1.88 -7.49
C PRO A 405 -5.21 2.95 -8.55
N GLU A 406 -6.29 3.45 -9.10
CA GLU A 406 -6.27 4.57 -10.02
C GLU A 406 -5.90 5.86 -9.30
N PRO A 407 -5.12 6.76 -9.93
CA PRO A 407 -4.78 8.05 -9.35
C PRO A 407 -6.04 8.91 -9.14
N VAL A 408 -6.05 9.70 -8.07
CA VAL A 408 -7.22 10.49 -7.65
C VAL A 408 -7.09 11.98 -7.94
N ILE A 409 -5.88 12.52 -8.11
CA ILE A 409 -5.65 13.93 -8.46
C ILE A 409 -4.78 14.06 -9.70
N SER A 410 -4.96 15.14 -10.42
CA SER A 410 -4.18 15.47 -11.61
C SER A 410 -3.77 16.94 -11.60
N VAL A 411 -2.57 17.21 -12.11
CA VAL A 411 -2.04 18.56 -12.32
C VAL A 411 -1.47 18.68 -13.73
N ALA A 412 -1.55 19.86 -14.31
CA ALA A 412 -0.83 20.16 -15.54
C ALA A 412 0.61 20.56 -15.21
N ILE A 413 1.56 20.02 -15.98
CA ILE A 413 2.98 20.35 -15.87
C ILE A 413 3.50 20.87 -17.20
N GLU A 414 4.14 22.04 -17.17
CA GLU A 414 4.67 22.70 -18.37
C GLU A 414 6.15 23.04 -18.18
N PRO A 415 7.04 22.68 -19.12
CA PRO A 415 8.45 23.06 -19.03
C PRO A 415 8.60 24.57 -19.15
N LYS A 416 9.49 25.17 -18.36
CA LYS A 416 9.76 26.61 -18.45
C LYS A 416 10.54 27.00 -19.71
N SER A 417 11.27 26.08 -20.29
CA SER A 417 12.06 26.32 -21.48
C SER A 417 12.03 25.10 -22.42
N LYS A 418 12.33 25.35 -23.71
CA LYS A 418 12.43 24.27 -24.70
C LYS A 418 13.56 23.25 -24.37
N ALA A 419 14.58 23.65 -23.63
CA ALA A 419 15.65 22.77 -23.17
C ALA A 419 15.19 21.84 -22.04
N ASP A 420 14.15 22.21 -21.31
CA ASP A 420 13.56 21.41 -20.24
C ASP A 420 12.55 20.38 -20.76
N GLU A 421 12.04 20.54 -21.99
CA GLU A 421 11.01 19.67 -22.57
C GLU A 421 11.50 18.21 -22.73
N GLU A 422 12.71 18.02 -23.28
CA GLU A 422 13.32 16.68 -23.42
C GLU A 422 13.58 16.05 -22.04
N LYS A 423 14.13 16.83 -21.10
CA LYS A 423 14.42 16.35 -19.76
C LYS A 423 13.14 16.04 -18.97
N LEU A 424 12.09 16.86 -19.15
CA LEU A 424 10.78 16.61 -18.54
C LEU A 424 10.21 15.29 -19.03
N SER A 425 10.21 15.06 -20.33
CA SER A 425 9.71 13.82 -20.92
C SER A 425 10.49 12.59 -20.42
N GLU A 426 11.82 12.66 -20.39
CA GLU A 426 12.67 11.59 -19.86
C GLU A 426 12.43 11.35 -18.37
N GLY A 427 12.36 12.44 -17.58
CA GLY A 427 12.11 12.34 -16.13
C GLY A 427 10.76 11.76 -15.81
N LEU A 428 9.70 12.22 -16.48
CA LEU A 428 8.34 11.71 -16.31
C LEU A 428 8.23 10.22 -16.68
N GLN A 429 8.89 9.80 -17.76
CA GLN A 429 8.91 8.40 -18.16
C GLN A 429 9.57 7.52 -17.09
N LYS A 430 10.73 7.95 -16.56
CA LYS A 430 11.44 7.20 -15.51
C LYS A 430 10.62 7.12 -14.23
N LEU A 431 10.00 8.21 -13.81
CA LEU A 431 9.14 8.22 -12.63
C LEU A 431 7.90 7.31 -12.80
N ALA A 432 7.31 7.29 -14.00
CA ALA A 432 6.19 6.39 -14.30
C ALA A 432 6.60 4.90 -14.39
N GLU A 433 7.87 4.61 -14.70
CA GLU A 433 8.40 3.24 -14.62
C GLU A 433 8.63 2.78 -13.17
N GLU A 434 8.95 3.73 -12.27
CA GLU A 434 9.15 3.45 -10.84
C GLU A 434 7.83 3.28 -10.09
N ASP A 435 6.86 4.12 -10.39
CA ASP A 435 5.59 4.19 -9.68
C ASP A 435 4.39 3.93 -10.63
N PRO A 436 3.76 2.75 -10.54
CA PRO A 436 2.62 2.40 -11.38
C PRO A 436 1.36 3.23 -11.10
N THR A 437 1.29 3.97 -9.98
CA THR A 437 0.18 4.89 -9.67
C THR A 437 0.41 6.31 -10.18
N PHE A 438 1.62 6.59 -10.65
CA PHE A 438 1.93 7.82 -11.34
C PHE A 438 1.66 7.66 -12.84
N ARG A 439 0.73 8.43 -13.37
CA ARG A 439 0.38 8.43 -14.79
C ARG A 439 0.72 9.74 -15.46
N VAL A 440 1.15 9.63 -16.69
CA VAL A 440 1.48 10.78 -17.54
C VAL A 440 0.66 10.67 -18.82
N ASN A 441 -0.18 11.65 -19.08
CA ASN A 441 -1.00 11.73 -20.28
C ASN A 441 -0.77 13.09 -20.96
N SER A 442 -0.82 13.11 -22.28
CA SER A 442 -0.88 14.35 -23.04
C SER A 442 -2.32 14.59 -23.46
N ASP A 443 -2.83 15.76 -23.11
CA ASP A 443 -4.14 16.21 -23.56
C ASP A 443 -4.01 16.65 -25.03
N GLU A 444 -4.68 15.95 -25.93
CA GLU A 444 -4.61 16.22 -27.37
C GLU A 444 -5.27 17.55 -27.77
N GLU A 445 -6.25 18.04 -26.99
CA GLU A 445 -6.96 19.27 -27.26
C GLU A 445 -6.17 20.50 -26.78
N THR A 446 -5.60 20.41 -25.59
CA THR A 446 -4.86 21.52 -24.98
C THR A 446 -3.36 21.46 -25.22
N GLY A 447 -2.84 20.31 -25.63
CA GLY A 447 -1.41 20.05 -25.76
C GLY A 447 -0.67 20.02 -24.42
N GLN A 448 -1.40 20.02 -23.29
CA GLN A 448 -0.79 19.99 -21.97
C GLN A 448 -0.37 18.58 -21.56
N THR A 449 0.74 18.49 -20.87
CA THR A 449 1.13 17.28 -20.17
C THR A 449 0.44 17.25 -18.82
N ILE A 450 -0.39 16.24 -18.59
CA ILE A 450 -1.11 16.01 -17.34
C ILE A 450 -0.42 14.89 -16.57
N ILE A 451 -0.07 15.15 -15.32
CA ILE A 451 0.43 14.16 -14.39
C ILE A 451 -0.62 13.88 -13.33
N SER A 452 -0.81 12.58 -13.03
CA SER A 452 -1.82 12.11 -12.09
C SER A 452 -1.18 11.26 -10.99
N GLY A 453 -1.65 11.37 -9.76
CA GLY A 453 -1.11 10.68 -8.60
C GLY A 453 -2.14 10.45 -7.49
N MET A 454 -1.70 9.81 -6.41
CA MET A 454 -2.56 9.38 -5.31
C MET A 454 -2.96 10.50 -4.35
N GLY A 455 -2.22 11.60 -4.33
CA GLY A 455 -2.50 12.73 -3.46
C GLY A 455 -1.59 13.92 -3.76
N GLU A 456 -1.86 15.05 -3.08
CA GLU A 456 -1.12 16.30 -3.27
C GLU A 456 0.36 16.13 -2.91
N LEU A 457 0.63 15.49 -1.77
CA LEU A 457 1.99 15.22 -1.32
C LEU A 457 2.74 14.29 -2.29
N HIS A 458 2.06 13.29 -2.84
CA HIS A 458 2.64 12.40 -3.83
C HIS A 458 3.11 13.17 -5.07
N LEU A 459 2.25 13.99 -5.66
CA LEU A 459 2.60 14.82 -6.83
C LEU A 459 3.69 15.83 -6.50
N ASP A 460 3.63 16.49 -5.34
CA ASP A 460 4.65 17.43 -4.89
C ASP A 460 6.05 16.79 -4.84
N ILE A 461 6.14 15.58 -4.30
CA ILE A 461 7.39 14.84 -4.22
C ILE A 461 7.91 14.49 -5.60
N LEU A 462 7.06 14.02 -6.51
CA LEU A 462 7.46 13.67 -7.87
C LEU A 462 7.94 14.88 -8.65
N VAL A 463 7.29 16.03 -8.48
CA VAL A 463 7.70 17.29 -9.09
C VAL A 463 9.04 17.78 -8.51
N ASP A 464 9.23 17.67 -7.21
CA ASP A 464 10.50 18.05 -6.59
C ASP A 464 11.63 17.10 -7.02
N ARG A 465 11.35 15.80 -7.21
CA ARG A 465 12.28 14.85 -7.81
C ARG A 465 12.67 15.23 -9.24
N LEU A 466 11.71 15.64 -10.07
CA LEU A 466 11.99 16.16 -11.42
C LEU A 466 12.98 17.33 -11.38
N LYS A 467 12.82 18.23 -10.43
CA LYS A 467 13.71 19.37 -10.25
C LYS A 467 15.11 18.98 -9.76
N ARG A 468 15.20 18.12 -8.71
CA ARG A 468 16.48 17.77 -8.07
C ARG A 468 17.25 16.73 -8.87
N GLU A 469 16.61 15.64 -9.28
CA GLU A 469 17.27 14.49 -9.93
C GLU A 469 17.48 14.74 -11.43
N PHE A 470 16.46 15.29 -12.11
CA PHE A 470 16.49 15.48 -13.58
C PHE A 470 16.83 16.92 -13.99
N ARG A 471 16.95 17.84 -13.03
CA ARG A 471 17.24 19.27 -13.26
C ARG A 471 16.27 19.91 -14.25
N VAL A 472 14.97 19.65 -14.07
CA VAL A 472 13.87 20.20 -14.87
C VAL A 472 13.26 21.38 -14.15
N GLU A 473 13.15 22.51 -14.85
CA GLU A 473 12.36 23.65 -14.39
C GLU A 473 10.98 23.59 -15.07
N ALA A 474 9.93 23.41 -14.28
CA ALA A 474 8.55 23.33 -14.77
C ALA A 474 7.60 24.23 -13.98
N ASN A 475 6.54 24.66 -14.63
CA ASN A 475 5.37 25.29 -14.02
C ASN A 475 4.32 24.22 -13.75
N ILE A 476 3.68 24.30 -12.59
CA ILE A 476 2.61 23.40 -12.18
C ILE A 476 1.30 24.17 -12.22
N GLY A 477 0.31 23.61 -12.91
CA GLY A 477 -1.06 24.10 -12.91
C GLY A 477 -1.79 23.76 -11.60
N LYS A 478 -3.00 24.31 -11.41
CA LYS A 478 -3.84 23.92 -10.28
C LYS A 478 -4.12 22.42 -10.35
N PRO A 479 -4.14 21.74 -9.21
CA PRO A 479 -4.56 20.34 -9.17
C PRO A 479 -5.94 20.17 -9.81
N GLN A 480 -6.09 19.17 -10.67
CA GLN A 480 -7.38 18.81 -11.22
C GLN A 480 -7.92 17.59 -10.47
N VAL A 481 -9.21 17.62 -10.20
CA VAL A 481 -9.90 16.51 -9.55
C VAL A 481 -10.29 15.48 -10.62
N ALA A 482 -9.99 14.23 -10.38
CA ALA A 482 -10.43 13.13 -11.25
C ALA A 482 -11.91 12.86 -10.99
N TYR A 483 -12.78 13.61 -11.65
CA TYR A 483 -14.21 13.32 -11.66
C TYR A 483 -14.51 12.03 -12.41
N ARG A 484 -15.67 11.45 -12.12
CA ARG A 484 -16.24 10.30 -12.83
C ARG A 484 -17.65 10.64 -13.30
N GLU A 485 -18.12 9.90 -14.28
CA GLU A 485 -19.49 9.98 -14.72
C GLU A 485 -20.24 8.70 -14.32
N ALA A 486 -21.53 8.79 -14.02
CA ALA A 486 -22.40 7.65 -13.79
C ALA A 486 -23.79 7.91 -14.34
N ILE A 487 -24.50 6.84 -14.72
CA ILE A 487 -25.89 6.97 -15.19
C ILE A 487 -26.87 7.05 -14.02
N LYS A 488 -27.97 7.83 -14.21
CA LYS A 488 -28.97 8.05 -13.13
C LYS A 488 -30.03 6.95 -13.08
N LYS A 489 -30.33 6.28 -14.16
CA LYS A 489 -31.41 5.28 -14.25
C LYS A 489 -31.16 4.26 -15.34
N GLN A 490 -31.83 3.11 -15.19
CA GLN A 490 -31.83 2.08 -16.21
C GLN A 490 -32.48 2.56 -17.52
N VAL A 491 -31.92 2.12 -18.64
CA VAL A 491 -32.42 2.44 -19.99
C VAL A 491 -32.16 1.31 -20.96
N SER A 492 -33.09 1.12 -21.88
CA SER A 492 -32.88 0.26 -23.07
C SER A 492 -32.61 1.15 -24.28
N ILE A 493 -31.63 0.76 -25.07
CA ILE A 493 -31.14 1.49 -26.23
C ILE A 493 -30.88 0.58 -27.41
N GLU A 494 -31.30 1.01 -28.60
CA GLU A 494 -30.99 0.38 -29.87
C GLU A 494 -29.98 1.25 -30.62
N ALA A 495 -28.86 0.66 -31.05
CA ALA A 495 -27.87 1.34 -31.87
C ALA A 495 -27.57 0.58 -33.14
N LYS A 496 -27.58 1.31 -34.24
CA LYS A 496 -27.29 0.78 -35.58
C LYS A 496 -26.18 1.56 -36.22
N TYR A 497 -25.05 0.89 -36.48
CA TYR A 497 -23.99 1.48 -37.29
C TYR A 497 -24.09 0.91 -38.72
N ILE A 498 -24.44 1.78 -39.65
CA ILE A 498 -24.58 1.43 -41.08
C ILE A 498 -23.77 2.43 -41.89
N ARG A 499 -22.78 1.94 -42.64
CA ARG A 499 -22.00 2.77 -43.55
C ARG A 499 -21.83 2.07 -44.89
N GLN A 500 -22.24 2.72 -45.99
CA GLN A 500 -21.98 2.27 -47.34
C GLN A 500 -21.08 3.28 -48.05
N SER A 501 -19.89 2.84 -48.45
CA SER A 501 -18.94 3.65 -49.21
C SER A 501 -18.40 2.79 -50.35
N GLY A 502 -19.05 2.80 -51.52
CA GLY A 502 -18.52 2.31 -52.79
C GLY A 502 -17.77 0.98 -52.79
N GLY A 503 -18.22 -0.02 -52.04
CA GLY A 503 -17.59 -1.32 -51.87
C GLY A 503 -18.30 -2.16 -50.82
N ARG A 504 -17.57 -2.97 -50.03
CA ARG A 504 -18.10 -3.71 -48.88
C ARG A 504 -18.59 -2.74 -47.81
N GLY A 505 -19.89 -2.82 -47.45
CA GLY A 505 -20.48 -1.97 -46.41
C GLY A 505 -19.99 -2.31 -45.00
N GLN A 506 -20.45 -1.55 -44.02
CA GLN A 506 -20.27 -1.86 -42.59
C GLN A 506 -21.64 -1.89 -41.92
N TYR A 507 -21.91 -2.95 -41.18
CA TYR A 507 -23.16 -3.15 -40.47
C TYR A 507 -22.92 -3.72 -39.07
N GLY A 508 -23.40 -3.02 -38.06
CA GLY A 508 -23.44 -3.47 -36.66
C GLY A 508 -24.72 -2.98 -36.00
N HIS A 509 -25.51 -3.89 -35.44
CA HIS A 509 -26.76 -3.56 -34.77
C HIS A 509 -26.85 -4.27 -33.43
N VAL A 510 -27.02 -3.50 -32.36
CA VAL A 510 -27.11 -3.98 -30.99
C VAL A 510 -28.29 -3.34 -30.27
N ILE A 511 -28.93 -4.11 -29.40
CA ILE A 511 -29.91 -3.62 -28.42
C ILE A 511 -29.34 -3.95 -27.05
N MET A 512 -29.12 -2.91 -26.24
CA MET A 512 -28.51 -3.01 -24.96
C MET A 512 -29.38 -2.41 -23.86
N GLU A 513 -29.30 -2.99 -22.68
CA GLU A 513 -29.83 -2.41 -21.47
C GLU A 513 -28.63 -1.90 -20.62
N LEU A 514 -28.70 -0.65 -20.20
CA LEU A 514 -27.71 -0.03 -19.32
C LEU A 514 -28.37 0.20 -17.97
N GLU A 515 -27.75 -0.29 -16.91
CA GLU A 515 -28.25 -0.23 -15.55
C GLU A 515 -27.14 0.33 -14.62
N PRO A 516 -27.46 1.28 -13.71
CA PRO A 516 -26.50 1.70 -12.70
C PRO A 516 -26.28 0.57 -11.69
N ILE A 517 -25.02 0.33 -11.31
CA ILE A 517 -24.59 -0.59 -10.25
C ILE A 517 -23.83 0.15 -9.17
N GLU A 518 -23.60 -0.47 -8.02
CA GLU A 518 -22.92 0.17 -6.91
C GLU A 518 -21.44 0.41 -7.19
N GLU A 519 -20.77 -0.53 -7.87
CA GLU A 519 -19.33 -0.43 -8.14
C GLU A 519 -18.94 -1.20 -9.41
N GLY A 520 -18.02 -0.61 -10.18
CA GLY A 520 -17.32 -1.27 -11.28
C GLY A 520 -18.09 -1.31 -12.60
N TYR A 521 -17.72 -2.29 -13.43
CA TYR A 521 -18.31 -2.54 -14.75
C TYR A 521 -18.66 -4.01 -14.91
N GLU A 522 -19.87 -4.29 -15.39
CA GLU A 522 -20.33 -5.65 -15.70
C GLU A 522 -20.88 -5.69 -17.12
N PHE A 523 -20.37 -6.62 -17.94
CA PHE A 523 -20.94 -6.90 -19.25
C PHE A 523 -21.67 -8.24 -19.24
N VAL A 524 -22.94 -8.27 -19.63
CA VAL A 524 -23.77 -9.47 -19.68
C VAL A 524 -24.25 -9.75 -21.10
N ASP A 525 -24.00 -10.95 -21.57
CA ASP A 525 -24.50 -11.44 -22.88
C ASP A 525 -25.78 -12.28 -22.69
N LEU A 526 -26.89 -11.80 -23.22
CA LEU A 526 -28.18 -12.50 -23.27
C LEU A 526 -28.63 -12.87 -24.71
N ILE A 527 -27.71 -12.82 -25.70
CA ILE A 527 -28.03 -13.14 -27.09
C ILE A 527 -28.52 -14.56 -27.21
N LYS A 528 -29.67 -14.73 -27.84
CA LYS A 528 -30.28 -16.05 -28.14
C LYS A 528 -30.31 -16.33 -29.64
N SER A 529 -30.20 -17.62 -29.98
CA SER A 529 -30.39 -18.11 -31.36
C SER A 529 -29.46 -17.54 -32.44
N GLY A 530 -28.23 -17.11 -32.04
CA GLY A 530 -27.22 -16.64 -33.00
C GLY A 530 -27.56 -15.34 -33.72
N ARG A 531 -28.42 -14.50 -33.16
CA ARG A 531 -28.76 -13.18 -33.73
C ARG A 531 -27.57 -12.25 -33.92
N ILE A 532 -26.59 -12.37 -33.06
CA ILE A 532 -25.24 -11.83 -33.23
C ILE A 532 -24.29 -13.02 -33.16
N PRO A 533 -23.40 -13.24 -34.13
CA PRO A 533 -22.35 -14.25 -34.07
C PRO A 533 -21.46 -14.04 -32.82
N LYS A 534 -21.10 -15.14 -32.16
CA LYS A 534 -20.32 -15.08 -30.89
C LYS A 534 -19.00 -14.33 -31.03
N GLU A 535 -18.40 -14.37 -32.23
CA GLU A 535 -17.14 -13.68 -32.53
C GLU A 535 -17.24 -12.15 -32.46
N TYR A 536 -18.45 -11.57 -32.59
CA TYR A 536 -18.64 -10.11 -32.50
C TYR A 536 -19.01 -9.60 -31.11
N ILE A 537 -19.39 -10.48 -30.18
CA ILE A 537 -19.80 -10.09 -28.82
C ILE A 537 -18.65 -9.44 -28.06
N PRO A 538 -17.40 -9.98 -28.08
CA PRO A 538 -16.26 -9.29 -27.47
C PRO A 538 -15.99 -7.89 -28.05
N SER A 539 -16.24 -7.72 -29.35
CA SER A 539 -16.08 -6.42 -30.02
C SER A 539 -17.14 -5.41 -29.57
N VAL A 540 -18.36 -5.84 -29.28
CA VAL A 540 -19.37 -4.96 -28.64
C VAL A 540 -18.89 -4.51 -27.26
N ASN A 541 -18.41 -5.43 -26.43
CA ASN A 541 -17.87 -5.10 -25.10
C ASN A 541 -16.69 -4.11 -25.20
N ALA A 542 -15.71 -4.38 -26.04
CA ALA A 542 -14.59 -3.47 -26.28
C ALA A 542 -15.02 -2.10 -26.80
N GLY A 543 -16.14 -2.00 -27.50
CA GLY A 543 -16.75 -0.74 -27.91
C GLY A 543 -17.37 0.03 -26.75
N VAL A 544 -18.02 -0.67 -25.83
CA VAL A 544 -18.57 -0.11 -24.60
C VAL A 544 -17.45 0.40 -23.71
N GLU A 545 -16.44 -0.39 -23.41
CA GLU A 545 -15.29 -0.02 -22.59
C GLU A 545 -14.56 1.21 -23.12
N SER A 546 -14.26 1.24 -24.41
CA SER A 546 -13.64 2.40 -25.06
C SER A 546 -14.48 3.68 -24.97
N ALA A 547 -15.82 3.54 -24.98
CA ALA A 547 -16.71 4.70 -24.83
C ALA A 547 -16.84 5.16 -23.37
N MET A 548 -16.70 4.23 -22.42
CA MET A 548 -16.65 4.56 -20.97
C MET A 548 -15.45 5.45 -20.65
N GLU A 549 -14.30 5.19 -21.23
CA GLU A 549 -13.09 5.99 -21.01
C GLU A 549 -13.25 7.48 -21.37
N SER A 550 -14.02 7.76 -22.39
CA SER A 550 -14.22 9.14 -22.92
C SER A 550 -15.40 9.89 -22.31
N GLY A 551 -16.22 9.23 -21.49
CA GLY A 551 -17.42 9.79 -20.89
C GLY A 551 -18.46 10.32 -21.89
N VAL A 552 -19.48 11.01 -21.38
CA VAL A 552 -20.61 11.48 -22.19
C VAL A 552 -21.04 12.92 -21.83
N LEU A 553 -20.84 13.33 -20.58
CA LEU A 553 -21.29 14.63 -20.05
C LEU A 553 -20.18 15.69 -20.11
N ALA A 554 -19.04 15.37 -19.53
CA ALA A 554 -17.91 16.28 -19.36
C ALA A 554 -16.57 15.66 -19.83
N GLY A 555 -16.59 14.46 -20.36
CA GLY A 555 -15.40 13.77 -20.83
C GLY A 555 -14.66 12.96 -19.77
N TYR A 556 -15.25 12.79 -18.59
CA TYR A 556 -14.68 11.96 -17.54
C TYR A 556 -15.11 10.50 -17.69
N PRO A 557 -14.29 9.54 -17.28
CA PRO A 557 -14.65 8.12 -17.37
C PRO A 557 -16.02 7.81 -16.76
N LEU A 558 -16.82 7.03 -17.47
CA LEU A 558 -18.11 6.54 -17.01
C LEU A 558 -17.88 5.25 -16.20
N GLU A 559 -18.40 5.20 -15.00
CA GLU A 559 -18.24 4.06 -14.07
C GLU A 559 -19.59 3.60 -13.52
N ASN A 560 -19.56 2.51 -12.77
CA ASN A 560 -20.71 1.97 -12.05
C ASN A 560 -21.89 1.62 -12.96
N ILE A 561 -21.57 0.87 -14.02
CA ILE A 561 -22.54 0.51 -15.06
C ILE A 561 -22.50 -0.96 -15.37
N LYS A 562 -23.71 -1.54 -15.47
CA LYS A 562 -23.92 -2.85 -16.07
C LYS A 562 -24.50 -2.68 -17.47
N ALA A 563 -23.81 -3.26 -18.44
CA ALA A 563 -24.22 -3.27 -19.84
C ALA A 563 -24.68 -4.67 -20.23
N THR A 564 -25.96 -4.84 -20.50
CA THR A 564 -26.55 -6.13 -20.93
C THR A 564 -26.85 -6.09 -22.40
N LEU A 565 -26.18 -6.94 -23.20
CA LEU A 565 -26.49 -7.11 -24.61
C LEU A 565 -27.68 -8.07 -24.76
N VAL A 566 -28.85 -7.50 -25.11
CA VAL A 566 -30.12 -8.22 -25.08
C VAL A 566 -30.45 -8.83 -26.44
N ASP A 567 -30.24 -8.07 -27.52
CA ASP A 567 -30.60 -8.47 -28.89
C ASP A 567 -29.73 -7.69 -29.90
N GLY A 568 -29.92 -8.04 -31.19
CA GLY A 568 -29.28 -7.36 -32.29
C GLY A 568 -29.47 -8.11 -33.60
N SER A 569 -28.77 -7.67 -34.62
CA SER A 569 -28.75 -8.38 -35.92
C SER A 569 -27.43 -8.17 -36.64
N TYR A 570 -27.08 -9.05 -37.50
CA TYR A 570 -25.90 -8.97 -38.36
C TYR A 570 -26.26 -9.10 -39.83
N HIS A 571 -25.35 -8.74 -40.69
CA HIS A 571 -25.44 -8.90 -42.12
C HIS A 571 -24.27 -9.77 -42.62
N ASP A 572 -24.57 -10.82 -43.37
CA ASP A 572 -23.59 -11.86 -43.76
C ASP A 572 -22.35 -11.31 -44.47
N VAL A 573 -22.46 -10.19 -45.17
CA VAL A 573 -21.35 -9.61 -45.96
C VAL A 573 -20.77 -8.36 -45.32
N ASP A 574 -21.60 -7.53 -44.69
CA ASP A 574 -21.21 -6.18 -44.24
C ASP A 574 -20.90 -6.10 -42.74
N SER A 575 -21.14 -7.16 -41.98
CA SER A 575 -20.80 -7.20 -40.56
C SER A 575 -19.30 -7.46 -40.36
N SER A 576 -18.75 -6.81 -39.34
CA SER A 576 -17.35 -6.93 -38.94
C SER A 576 -17.18 -6.60 -37.45
N GLU A 577 -16.10 -7.05 -36.85
CA GLU A 577 -15.72 -6.71 -35.47
C GLU A 577 -15.71 -5.20 -35.25
N MET A 578 -15.15 -4.44 -36.19
CA MET A 578 -15.11 -2.98 -36.13
C MET A 578 -16.50 -2.35 -36.12
N ALA A 579 -17.42 -2.86 -36.95
CA ALA A 579 -18.79 -2.33 -36.99
C ALA A 579 -19.55 -2.59 -35.69
N PHE A 580 -19.35 -3.75 -35.06
CA PHE A 580 -19.94 -4.06 -33.76
C PHE A 580 -19.26 -3.28 -32.60
N LYS A 581 -17.96 -3.04 -32.67
CA LYS A 581 -17.25 -2.16 -31.72
C LYS A 581 -17.84 -0.75 -31.78
N ILE A 582 -18.03 -0.19 -32.95
CA ILE A 582 -18.65 1.12 -33.14
C ILE A 582 -20.09 1.13 -32.64
N ALA A 583 -20.88 0.09 -32.95
CA ALA A 583 -22.26 -0.02 -32.51
C ALA A 583 -22.38 -0.10 -30.98
N GLY A 584 -21.49 -0.85 -30.31
CA GLY A 584 -21.37 -0.89 -28.85
C GLY A 584 -21.04 0.48 -28.24
N SER A 585 -20.07 1.17 -28.83
CA SER A 585 -19.71 2.55 -28.41
C SER A 585 -20.88 3.53 -28.57
N MET A 586 -21.62 3.46 -29.70
CA MET A 586 -22.82 4.28 -29.94
C MET A 586 -23.90 3.96 -28.92
N ALA A 587 -24.14 2.70 -28.64
CA ALA A 587 -25.16 2.24 -27.69
C ALA A 587 -24.90 2.80 -26.30
N LEU A 588 -23.63 2.75 -25.82
CA LEU A 588 -23.29 3.34 -24.54
C LEU A 588 -23.50 4.85 -24.54
N LYS A 589 -22.96 5.58 -25.52
CA LYS A 589 -23.04 7.05 -25.56
C LYS A 589 -24.48 7.55 -25.62
N ASP A 590 -25.30 6.98 -26.49
CA ASP A 590 -26.71 7.39 -26.65
C ASP A 590 -27.58 6.89 -25.49
N GLY A 591 -27.28 5.68 -24.97
CA GLY A 591 -27.93 5.14 -23.78
C GLY A 591 -27.66 5.97 -22.55
N ALA A 592 -26.39 6.32 -22.28
CA ALA A 592 -26.02 7.16 -21.14
C ALA A 592 -26.69 8.54 -21.22
N LYS A 593 -26.73 9.21 -22.40
CA LYS A 593 -27.47 10.46 -22.58
C LYS A 593 -28.95 10.31 -22.23
N LYS A 594 -29.58 9.22 -22.66
CA LYS A 594 -30.99 8.93 -22.39
C LYS A 594 -31.26 8.57 -20.92
N ALA A 595 -30.31 7.87 -20.28
CA ALA A 595 -30.37 7.56 -18.86
C ALA A 595 -30.19 8.79 -17.96
N GLY A 596 -29.60 9.84 -18.52
CA GLY A 596 -29.12 10.99 -17.76
C GLY A 596 -27.83 10.66 -17.03
N VAL A 597 -26.84 11.53 -17.17
CA VAL A 597 -25.53 11.37 -16.54
C VAL A 597 -25.41 12.31 -15.34
N LYS A 598 -24.74 11.86 -14.29
CA LYS A 598 -24.33 12.62 -13.13
C LYS A 598 -22.82 12.60 -13.02
N LEU A 599 -22.22 13.65 -12.46
CA LEU A 599 -20.82 13.64 -12.08
C LEU A 599 -20.67 13.08 -10.67
N LEU A 600 -19.58 12.34 -10.48
CA LEU A 600 -19.11 11.87 -9.20
C LEU A 600 -17.80 12.58 -8.86
N GLU A 601 -17.64 12.96 -7.61
CA GLU A 601 -16.42 13.56 -7.08
C GLU A 601 -15.80 12.68 -5.99
N PRO A 602 -14.46 12.63 -5.88
CA PRO A 602 -13.80 11.88 -4.82
C PRO A 602 -14.01 12.59 -3.48
N ILE A 603 -14.55 11.85 -2.52
CA ILE A 603 -14.72 12.26 -1.13
C ILE A 603 -13.56 11.71 -0.32
N MET A 604 -12.98 12.57 0.49
CA MET A 604 -11.89 12.24 1.38
C MET A 604 -12.38 12.11 2.83
N THR A 605 -11.92 11.08 3.52
CA THR A 605 -11.98 11.05 4.99
C THR A 605 -10.85 11.91 5.50
N VAL A 606 -11.19 12.96 6.25
CA VAL A 606 -10.26 13.91 6.82
C VAL A 606 -10.30 13.79 8.33
N GLU A 607 -9.18 13.47 8.96
CA GLU A 607 -9.00 13.53 10.40
C GLU A 607 -8.15 14.75 10.74
N VAL A 608 -8.63 15.61 11.61
CA VAL A 608 -7.89 16.78 12.10
C VAL A 608 -7.68 16.65 13.60
N VAL A 609 -6.43 16.63 14.01
CA VAL A 609 -6.02 16.64 15.41
C VAL A 609 -5.66 18.07 15.80
N THR A 610 -6.35 18.63 16.78
CA THR A 610 -6.22 20.04 17.16
C THR A 610 -6.36 20.23 18.67
N PRO A 611 -5.68 21.24 19.27
CA PRO A 611 -6.02 21.68 20.62
C PRO A 611 -7.49 22.12 20.71
N GLU A 612 -8.08 21.96 21.89
CA GLU A 612 -9.49 22.30 22.15
C GLU A 612 -9.84 23.74 21.76
N ASP A 613 -8.93 24.69 21.97
CA ASP A 613 -9.11 26.10 21.66
C ASP A 613 -9.43 26.37 20.18
N PHE A 614 -8.94 25.53 19.26
CA PHE A 614 -9.12 25.70 17.81
C PHE A 614 -10.17 24.77 17.20
N MET A 615 -10.81 23.90 18.00
CA MET A 615 -11.77 22.93 17.47
C MET A 615 -12.93 23.61 16.72
N GLY A 616 -13.43 24.74 17.24
CA GLY A 616 -14.50 25.50 16.60
C GLY A 616 -14.11 26.04 15.22
N ASP A 617 -12.88 26.55 15.08
CA ASP A 617 -12.36 27.08 13.81
C ASP A 617 -12.16 25.95 12.79
N VAL A 618 -11.68 24.79 13.24
CA VAL A 618 -11.52 23.60 12.39
C VAL A 618 -12.84 23.08 11.88
N VAL A 619 -13.84 22.92 12.75
CA VAL A 619 -15.20 22.47 12.37
C VAL A 619 -15.86 23.46 11.42
N GLY A 620 -15.71 24.77 11.68
CA GLY A 620 -16.22 25.84 10.82
C GLY A 620 -15.58 25.82 9.43
N ASP A 621 -14.27 25.64 9.36
CA ASP A 621 -13.55 25.57 8.08
C ASP A 621 -13.92 24.32 7.27
N LEU A 622 -13.90 23.14 7.88
CA LEU A 622 -14.31 21.89 7.23
C LEU A 622 -15.76 21.96 6.72
N SER A 623 -16.67 22.56 7.50
CA SER A 623 -18.07 22.76 7.08
C SER A 623 -18.19 23.72 5.90
N SER A 624 -17.37 24.78 5.86
CA SER A 624 -17.34 25.73 4.72
C SER A 624 -16.84 25.07 3.44
N ARG A 625 -16.04 24.00 3.55
CA ARG A 625 -15.52 23.17 2.47
C ARG A 625 -16.45 22.03 2.08
N ARG A 626 -17.76 22.16 2.33
CA ARG A 626 -18.78 21.12 2.07
C ARG A 626 -18.54 19.82 2.88
N GLY A 627 -17.71 19.90 3.92
CA GLY A 627 -17.38 18.78 4.79
C GLY A 627 -18.57 18.36 5.65
N LYS A 628 -18.85 17.05 5.68
CA LYS A 628 -19.80 16.41 6.58
C LYS A 628 -19.05 15.92 7.79
N ILE A 629 -19.19 16.58 8.94
CA ILE A 629 -18.57 16.13 10.19
C ILE A 629 -19.20 14.80 10.58
N ALA A 630 -18.36 13.77 10.71
CA ALA A 630 -18.81 12.42 11.06
C ALA A 630 -18.74 12.20 12.57
N GLU A 631 -17.62 12.55 13.20
CA GLU A 631 -17.36 12.29 14.59
C GLU A 631 -16.41 13.33 15.18
N MET A 632 -16.54 13.56 16.49
CA MET A 632 -15.60 14.38 17.26
C MET A 632 -15.23 13.63 18.53
N GLU A 633 -13.96 13.36 18.71
CA GLU A 633 -13.41 12.61 19.82
C GLU A 633 -12.44 13.44 20.66
N GLN A 634 -12.21 12.99 21.87
CA GLN A 634 -11.12 13.52 22.68
C GLN A 634 -10.02 12.49 22.79
N ARG A 635 -8.81 12.88 22.40
CA ARG A 635 -7.63 12.02 22.43
C ARG A 635 -6.58 12.70 23.32
N GLY A 636 -6.54 12.30 24.60
CA GLY A 636 -5.70 12.98 25.59
C GLY A 636 -6.08 14.46 25.77
N SER A 637 -5.13 15.37 25.56
CA SER A 637 -5.34 16.82 25.57
C SER A 637 -5.78 17.42 24.25
N ALA A 638 -5.82 16.62 23.17
CA ALA A 638 -6.22 17.05 21.85
C ALA A 638 -7.67 16.65 21.53
N LYS A 639 -8.27 17.38 20.61
CA LYS A 639 -9.55 17.04 19.98
C LYS A 639 -9.29 16.50 18.57
N VAL A 640 -10.03 15.46 18.20
CA VAL A 640 -9.99 14.89 16.87
C VAL A 640 -11.32 15.15 16.19
N VAL A 641 -11.27 15.73 14.99
CA VAL A 641 -12.43 16.00 14.17
C VAL A 641 -12.34 15.15 12.92
N ASN A 642 -13.27 14.21 12.76
CA ASN A 642 -13.41 13.36 11.59
C ASN A 642 -14.49 13.92 10.67
N ALA A 643 -14.15 14.13 9.40
CA ALA A 643 -15.07 14.66 8.40
C ALA A 643 -14.91 13.96 7.06
N LYS A 644 -15.97 13.97 6.26
CA LYS A 644 -15.95 13.59 4.85
C LYS A 644 -16.04 14.86 4.01
N VAL A 645 -15.00 15.12 3.22
CA VAL A 645 -14.86 16.39 2.47
C VAL A 645 -14.52 16.09 1.01
N PRO A 646 -15.13 16.77 0.04
CA PRO A 646 -14.75 16.64 -1.36
C PRO A 646 -13.28 17.05 -1.58
N LEU A 647 -12.52 16.27 -2.37
CA LEU A 647 -11.12 16.57 -2.65
C LEU A 647 -10.93 17.96 -3.25
N SER A 648 -11.87 18.41 -4.10
CA SER A 648 -11.84 19.75 -4.71
C SER A 648 -11.72 20.89 -3.70
N GLU A 649 -12.28 20.70 -2.49
CA GLU A 649 -12.31 21.69 -1.42
C GLU A 649 -11.08 21.60 -0.49
N MET A 650 -10.27 20.55 -0.64
CA MET A 650 -9.12 20.29 0.24
C MET A 650 -7.82 20.92 -0.26
N PHE A 651 -7.80 21.42 -1.49
CA PHE A 651 -6.60 22.10 -2.00
C PHE A 651 -6.26 23.35 -1.19
N GLY A 652 -5.00 23.43 -0.73
CA GLY A 652 -4.53 24.49 0.14
C GLY A 652 -4.93 24.37 1.61
N TYR A 653 -5.69 23.32 1.99
CA TYR A 653 -6.15 23.13 3.37
C TYR A 653 -5.03 23.11 4.41
N ALA A 654 -3.89 22.50 4.10
CA ALA A 654 -2.74 22.47 4.99
C ALA A 654 -2.27 23.88 5.42
N THR A 655 -2.25 24.81 4.48
CA THR A 655 -1.85 26.21 4.72
C THR A 655 -2.92 26.92 5.55
N ASP A 656 -4.19 26.74 5.22
CA ASP A 656 -5.30 27.37 5.94
C ASP A 656 -5.40 26.83 7.38
N LEU A 657 -5.25 25.52 7.57
CA LEU A 657 -5.25 24.90 8.90
C LEU A 657 -4.11 25.45 9.76
N ARG A 658 -2.88 25.50 9.23
CA ARG A 658 -1.72 26.05 9.95
C ARG A 658 -1.93 27.50 10.34
N SER A 659 -2.46 28.31 9.43
CA SER A 659 -2.74 29.72 9.69
C SER A 659 -3.76 29.91 10.82
N ARG A 660 -4.86 29.15 10.80
CA ARG A 660 -5.95 29.24 11.79
C ARG A 660 -5.55 28.69 13.15
N THR A 661 -4.71 27.66 13.19
CA THR A 661 -4.33 26.96 14.42
C THR A 661 -2.93 27.29 14.92
N GLN A 662 -2.30 28.32 14.35
CA GLN A 662 -0.93 28.74 14.68
C GLN A 662 0.09 27.60 14.55
N GLY A 663 -0.13 26.69 13.60
CA GLY A 663 0.70 25.53 13.36
C GLY A 663 0.53 24.36 14.36
N ARG A 664 -0.45 24.46 15.27
CA ARG A 664 -0.66 23.45 16.34
C ARG A 664 -1.59 22.31 15.96
N ALA A 665 -2.30 22.39 14.86
CA ALA A 665 -3.11 21.30 14.34
C ALA A 665 -2.41 20.56 13.20
N THR A 666 -2.68 19.27 13.12
CA THR A 666 -2.27 18.39 12.03
C THR A 666 -3.52 17.77 11.41
N PHE A 667 -3.41 17.34 10.16
CA PHE A 667 -4.48 16.58 9.54
C PHE A 667 -3.93 15.44 8.69
N THR A 668 -4.77 14.43 8.50
CA THR A 668 -4.57 13.36 7.54
C THR A 668 -5.79 13.28 6.64
N MET A 669 -5.59 12.81 5.42
CA MET A 669 -6.64 12.73 4.43
C MET A 669 -6.50 11.44 3.65
N GLN A 670 -7.62 10.69 3.51
CA GLN A 670 -7.66 9.43 2.78
C GLN A 670 -8.82 9.44 1.81
N PHE A 671 -8.63 8.79 0.65
CA PHE A 671 -9.75 8.54 -0.25
C PHE A 671 -10.79 7.64 0.45
N HIS A 672 -12.05 8.04 0.38
CA HIS A 672 -13.16 7.30 0.96
C HIS A 672 -14.02 6.63 -0.12
N SER A 673 -14.61 7.43 -0.99
CA SER A 673 -15.54 6.97 -2.02
C SER A 673 -15.76 8.06 -3.06
N TYR A 674 -16.44 7.72 -4.15
CA TYR A 674 -17.03 8.70 -5.05
C TYR A 674 -18.47 8.98 -4.65
N GLU A 675 -18.86 10.25 -4.52
CA GLU A 675 -20.25 10.69 -4.26
C GLU A 675 -20.73 11.65 -5.35
N ASP A 676 -22.04 11.80 -5.42
CA ASP A 676 -22.70 12.66 -6.41
C ASP A 676 -22.32 14.13 -6.23
N VAL A 677 -21.84 14.77 -7.30
CA VAL A 677 -21.63 16.22 -7.32
C VAL A 677 -22.97 16.95 -7.34
N PRO A 678 -23.18 18.00 -6.51
CA PRO A 678 -24.38 18.84 -6.59
C PRO A 678 -24.63 19.42 -7.96
N ASP A 679 -25.89 19.49 -8.41
CA ASP A 679 -26.26 19.93 -9.76
C ASP A 679 -25.73 21.33 -10.13
N ALA A 680 -25.63 22.26 -9.16
CA ALA A 680 -25.06 23.59 -9.39
C ALA A 680 -23.58 23.50 -9.78
N ILE A 681 -22.80 22.74 -9.01
CA ILE A 681 -21.35 22.54 -9.24
C ILE A 681 -21.12 21.73 -10.52
N THR A 682 -21.96 20.72 -10.79
CA THR A 682 -21.93 19.96 -12.05
C THR A 682 -22.05 20.89 -13.28
N LYS A 683 -22.92 21.89 -13.21
CA LYS A 683 -23.06 22.89 -14.30
C LYS A 683 -21.81 23.74 -14.47
N GLU A 684 -21.22 24.21 -13.38
CA GLU A 684 -19.98 24.99 -13.39
C GLU A 684 -18.82 24.21 -14.00
N ILE A 685 -18.61 22.97 -13.54
CA ILE A 685 -17.56 22.09 -14.07
C ILE A 685 -17.77 21.82 -15.55
N THR A 686 -19.01 21.48 -15.95
CA THR A 686 -19.33 21.16 -17.36
C THR A 686 -19.17 22.39 -18.27
N ALA A 687 -19.51 23.58 -17.78
CA ALA A 687 -19.35 24.82 -18.52
C ALA A 687 -17.88 25.22 -18.69
N SER A 688 -17.07 25.06 -17.63
CA SER A 688 -15.63 25.29 -17.65
C SER A 688 -14.93 24.44 -18.72
N ILE A 689 -15.28 23.15 -18.79
CA ILE A 689 -14.71 22.22 -19.77
C ILE A 689 -15.10 22.57 -21.19
N ARG A 690 -16.33 23.08 -21.41
CA ARG A 690 -16.83 23.45 -22.74
C ARG A 690 -16.38 24.86 -23.18
N GLY A 691 -15.61 25.55 -22.38
CA GLY A 691 -15.14 26.91 -22.66
C GLY A 691 -16.28 27.96 -22.72
N VAL A 692 -17.40 27.71 -22.04
CA VAL A 692 -18.53 28.64 -21.96
C VAL A 692 -18.43 29.34 -20.59
N GLU A 693 -18.23 30.67 -20.60
CA GLU A 693 -18.34 31.48 -19.37
C GLU A 693 -19.77 31.38 -18.84
N VAL A 694 -19.93 30.93 -17.62
CA VAL A 694 -21.21 31.01 -16.90
C VAL A 694 -21.29 32.40 -16.30
N GLU A 695 -22.15 33.27 -16.84
CA GLU A 695 -22.55 34.46 -16.11
C GLU A 695 -23.20 34.01 -14.78
N VAL A 696 -22.60 34.47 -13.67
CA VAL A 696 -23.03 34.19 -12.28
C VAL A 696 -24.26 35.05 -11.94
#